data_c2d0696e4bd689063bd75bd6b8678563
#
_entry.id   c2d0696e4bd689063bd75bd6b8678563
#
_cell.length_a   1.000
_cell.length_b   1.000
_cell.length_c   1.000
_cell.angle_alpha   90.00
_cell.angle_beta   90.00
_cell.angle_gamma   90.00
#
_symmetry.space_group_name_H-M   'P 1'
#
loop_
_entity.id
_entity.type
_entity.pdbx_description
1 polymer ?
#
loop_
_entity_poly.entity_id
_entity_poly.type
_entity_poly.pdbx_seq_one_letter_code
_entity_poly.pdbx_strand_id
1 'polypeptide(L)'
;MKNVYQMPSEEVLKQYGTSKDGLTDERAKEKLEKDGENALAEGKKKSAFSVFISQFADLLVIILIIAAIISIFSGNLEGTVVIFAVIILNAILGTVQHIKAEKTLDSLKSLSSPSAKVIRNGEKIEIDSKKVVKGDIVILEAGDLIVADGRIINNYSLQVNESSLTGESTNVDKNDSIIDKEVPLADRTNMVYSGSLVTYGRAMVCVTATGMETEIGKIATLMNSAKEKKTPLQVSLDKFSAKLAIIIMIISAIVFVLNLIQAPVINKDTILESLMFVVALAVAAIPEALGSIVTIVQAMGTQKMAKENAVIKNLKAVESLGCVSVICSDKTGTLTQNKMTVQKIYINHESIFEEQLDLDVESHRHLVYDMVLNNDSSIVDGKGIGDPTEYALLETFRKIGYDENDIRKSLERIEEVPFDSDRKMMSTKYKMHGVNHILTKGALDVILDRCISIATKEGVRPITKEDKEKILLQNKKYSEEGLRVLTFAYKESDEQLSVDTEYDYIFLGLVSMIDSPREESKQAVADAISAGIKPIMITGDHKVTATAIARQIGIFRDGDIAVTGMELDSMSDTELDKTIEKISVYARVSPENKIRIVEAWQRKGNIVSMTGDGVNDAPALKKADIGVAMGITGTEVSKDASSMILQDDNFATIIKAVANGRNVFRNIKNSILFLLSGNMAGIFAVLYTSFFALPVPFQAVHLLFINLLTDSLPAIAIGMEKPDKDVLRQKPRDPKTGILTKDFTTLMFLQGALIGAVTIIAFYIGLQVNSAVASTMAFATLTLARLFHGFNCRGRESIFELGLFSNIYSVGAFAVGVLLLAFVLFVPFMQPLFSVEVLTGAQVGFIGLLAFVPTVIIQIAKVIYSQIKKTK
;
A
#
# COMPACT_ATOMS: atom_id res chain seq x y z
N MET A 1 47.09 5.46 2.21
CA MET A 1 46.50 4.07 2.18
C MET A 1 45.96 3.84 0.79
N LYS A 2 46.14 2.65 0.21
CA LYS A 2 45.49 2.35 -1.06
C LYS A 2 43.97 2.30 -0.90
N ASN A 3 43.23 2.78 -1.89
CA ASN A 3 41.78 2.69 -1.91
C ASN A 3 41.33 1.23 -2.10
N VAL A 4 40.20 0.83 -1.62
CA VAL A 4 39.71 -0.57 -1.66
C VAL A 4 39.63 -1.13 -3.08
N TYR A 5 39.29 -0.33 -4.09
CA TYR A 5 39.28 -0.74 -5.50
C TYR A 5 40.68 -0.99 -6.09
N GLN A 6 41.73 -0.54 -5.41
CA GLN A 6 43.13 -0.74 -5.79
C GLN A 6 43.76 -1.95 -5.10
N MET A 7 42.99 -2.68 -4.26
CA MET A 7 43.51 -3.81 -3.49
C MET A 7 43.06 -5.15 -4.11
N PRO A 8 43.88 -6.21 -3.99
CA PRO A 8 43.46 -7.58 -4.29
C PRO A 8 42.29 -7.97 -3.36
N SER A 9 41.39 -8.84 -3.86
CA SER A 9 40.22 -9.29 -3.08
C SER A 9 40.60 -9.95 -1.75
N GLU A 10 41.69 -10.69 -1.69
CA GLU A 10 42.20 -11.34 -0.46
C GLU A 10 42.65 -10.32 0.59
N GLU A 11 43.27 -9.23 0.17
CA GLU A 11 43.71 -8.16 1.06
C GLU A 11 42.50 -7.38 1.64
N VAL A 12 41.47 -7.20 0.81
CA VAL A 12 40.21 -6.59 1.25
C VAL A 12 39.53 -7.46 2.30
N LEU A 13 39.44 -8.78 2.07
CA LEU A 13 38.86 -9.73 3.07
C LEU A 13 39.62 -9.66 4.41
N LYS A 14 40.96 -9.63 4.37
CA LYS A 14 41.78 -9.49 5.58
C LYS A 14 41.55 -8.14 6.28
N GLN A 15 41.49 -7.05 5.53
CA GLN A 15 41.27 -5.69 6.08
C GLN A 15 39.94 -5.58 6.85
N TYR A 16 38.88 -6.23 6.34
CA TYR A 16 37.57 -6.22 7.00
C TYR A 16 37.37 -7.38 7.98
N GLY A 17 38.40 -8.24 8.20
CA GLY A 17 38.40 -9.34 9.18
C GLY A 17 37.38 -10.44 8.85
N THR A 18 37.21 -10.74 7.55
CA THR A 18 36.28 -11.73 7.02
C THR A 18 36.93 -12.73 6.08
N SER A 19 36.21 -13.74 5.64
CA SER A 19 36.61 -14.73 4.64
C SER A 19 35.52 -14.94 3.60
N LYS A 20 35.70 -15.81 2.61
CA LYS A 20 34.63 -16.16 1.65
C LYS A 20 33.45 -16.87 2.32
N ASP A 21 33.64 -17.45 3.50
CA ASP A 21 32.60 -18.08 4.33
C ASP A 21 31.84 -17.05 5.19
N GLY A 22 32.18 -15.75 5.08
CA GLY A 22 31.54 -14.64 5.77
C GLY A 22 32.03 -14.45 7.21
N LEU A 23 31.31 -13.57 7.92
CA LEU A 23 31.51 -13.31 9.35
C LEU A 23 30.79 -14.35 10.18
N THR A 24 31.25 -14.55 11.44
CA THR A 24 30.44 -15.26 12.44
C THR A 24 29.34 -14.32 12.98
N ASP A 25 28.24 -14.89 13.48
CA ASP A 25 27.12 -14.09 14.02
C ASP A 25 27.54 -13.21 15.19
N GLU A 26 28.47 -13.69 16.05
CA GLU A 26 28.98 -12.89 17.16
C GLU A 26 29.75 -11.66 16.65
N ARG A 27 30.63 -11.84 15.64
CA ARG A 27 31.39 -10.73 15.04
C ARG A 27 30.48 -9.75 14.29
N ALA A 28 29.45 -10.25 13.61
CA ALA A 28 28.48 -9.40 12.93
C ALA A 28 27.70 -8.55 13.93
N LYS A 29 27.30 -9.14 15.07
CA LYS A 29 26.62 -8.44 16.16
C LYS A 29 27.52 -7.38 16.82
N GLU A 30 28.78 -7.72 17.10
CA GLU A 30 29.76 -6.76 17.66
C GLU A 30 29.97 -5.55 16.74
N LYS A 31 30.10 -5.80 15.41
CA LYS A 31 30.23 -4.73 14.42
C LYS A 31 28.95 -3.89 14.33
N LEU A 32 27.77 -4.49 14.39
CA LEU A 32 26.51 -3.77 14.38
C LEU A 32 26.35 -2.86 15.59
N GLU A 33 26.76 -3.31 16.79
CA GLU A 33 26.76 -2.49 18.00
C GLU A 33 27.76 -1.34 17.94
N LYS A 34 28.90 -1.55 17.27
CA LYS A 34 29.97 -0.54 17.14
C LYS A 34 29.69 0.49 16.04
N ASP A 35 29.32 0.04 14.85
CA ASP A 35 29.21 0.88 13.64
C ASP A 35 27.77 1.39 13.43
N GLY A 36 26.77 0.83 14.15
CA GLY A 36 25.36 1.16 14.00
C GLY A 36 24.69 0.43 12.83
N GLU A 37 23.38 0.69 12.66
CA GLU A 37 22.58 0.10 11.58
C GLU A 37 22.99 0.65 10.22
N ASN A 38 22.92 -0.19 9.17
CA ASN A 38 23.07 0.21 7.78
C ASN A 38 21.82 0.98 7.32
N ALA A 39 21.70 2.22 7.74
CA ALA A 39 20.60 3.10 7.41
C ALA A 39 21.13 4.52 7.15
N LEU A 40 20.53 5.21 6.19
CA LEU A 40 20.78 6.63 5.98
C LEU A 40 20.22 7.39 7.18
N ALA A 41 20.96 8.40 7.66
CA ALA A 41 20.47 9.24 8.76
C ALA A 41 19.16 9.90 8.31
N GLU A 42 18.06 9.47 8.92
CA GLU A 42 16.83 10.24 8.83
C GLU A 42 17.09 11.63 9.40
N GLY A 43 16.51 12.68 8.80
CA GLY A 43 16.65 14.05 9.30
C GLY A 43 16.42 14.05 10.81
N LYS A 44 17.21 14.82 11.57
CA LYS A 44 17.16 14.85 13.05
C LYS A 44 15.70 14.96 13.49
N LYS A 45 15.17 13.89 14.08
CA LYS A 45 13.83 13.89 14.67
C LYS A 45 13.79 15.05 15.67
N LYS A 46 12.75 15.86 15.59
CA LYS A 46 12.55 16.94 16.54
C LYS A 46 12.39 16.31 17.93
N SER A 47 13.19 16.76 18.90
CA SER A 47 12.99 16.31 20.29
C SER A 47 11.59 16.69 20.77
N ALA A 48 11.03 15.93 21.70
CA ALA A 48 9.73 16.23 22.29
C ALA A 48 9.66 17.68 22.80
N PHE A 49 10.77 18.19 23.36
CA PHE A 49 10.88 19.58 23.80
C PHE A 49 10.86 20.58 22.61
N SER A 50 11.51 20.27 21.49
CA SER A 50 11.46 21.12 20.29
C SER A 50 10.06 21.16 19.69
N VAL A 51 9.33 20.03 19.70
CA VAL A 51 7.92 19.97 19.27
C VAL A 51 7.06 20.79 20.22
N PHE A 52 7.27 20.67 21.53
CA PHE A 52 6.55 21.45 22.53
C PHE A 52 6.76 22.97 22.34
N ILE A 53 7.97 23.42 22.15
CA ILE A 53 8.25 24.85 21.87
C ILE A 53 7.64 25.30 20.56
N SER A 54 7.62 24.44 19.52
CA SER A 54 7.02 24.80 18.24
C SER A 54 5.50 25.03 18.33
N GLN A 55 4.80 24.50 19.33
CA GLN A 55 3.38 24.76 19.55
C GLN A 55 3.11 26.22 19.89
N PHE A 56 4.07 26.91 20.51
CA PHE A 56 3.92 28.33 20.83
C PHE A 56 4.02 29.27 19.61
N ALA A 57 4.46 28.75 18.48
CA ALA A 57 4.48 29.48 17.21
C ALA A 57 3.16 29.34 16.42
N ASP A 58 2.19 28.60 16.92
CA ASP A 58 0.86 28.49 16.33
C ASP A 58 0.11 29.86 16.45
N LEU A 59 -0.58 30.23 15.38
CA LEU A 59 -1.29 31.53 15.30
C LEU A 59 -2.28 31.71 16.44
N LEU A 60 -2.96 30.64 16.83
CA LEU A 60 -3.96 30.69 17.90
C LEU A 60 -3.32 30.86 19.27
N VAL A 61 -2.22 30.19 19.53
CA VAL A 61 -1.46 30.35 20.77
C VAL A 61 -0.90 31.78 20.86
N ILE A 62 -0.48 32.37 19.73
CA ILE A 62 -0.03 33.78 19.68
C ILE A 62 -1.20 34.71 20.04
N ILE A 63 -2.42 34.47 19.52
CA ILE A 63 -3.62 35.23 19.88
C ILE A 63 -3.92 35.11 21.39
N LEU A 64 -3.80 33.93 21.95
CA LEU A 64 -4.00 33.68 23.38
C LEU A 64 -2.93 34.36 24.24
N ILE A 65 -1.67 34.36 23.81
CA ILE A 65 -0.61 35.09 24.50
C ILE A 65 -0.92 36.59 24.51
N ILE A 66 -1.37 37.13 23.38
CA ILE A 66 -1.81 38.55 23.30
C ILE A 66 -2.99 38.78 24.25
N ALA A 67 -3.97 37.90 24.29
CA ALA A 67 -5.10 37.99 25.21
C ALA A 67 -4.65 37.92 26.67
N ALA A 68 -3.70 37.05 27.03
CA ALA A 68 -3.14 36.97 28.37
C ALA A 68 -2.41 38.27 28.76
N ILE A 69 -1.63 38.86 27.86
CA ILE A 69 -0.96 40.14 28.07
C ILE A 69 -1.99 41.25 28.33
N ILE A 70 -3.07 41.29 27.54
CA ILE A 70 -4.15 42.27 27.70
C ILE A 70 -4.87 42.07 29.03
N SER A 71 -5.12 40.82 29.44
CA SER A 71 -5.72 40.44 30.72
C SER A 71 -4.89 40.92 31.93
N ILE A 72 -3.54 40.87 31.82
CA ILE A 72 -2.64 41.43 32.85
C ILE A 72 -2.83 42.93 32.98
N PHE A 73 -2.82 43.65 31.86
CA PHE A 73 -3.03 45.13 31.86
C PHE A 73 -4.42 45.54 32.31
N SER A 74 -5.40 44.67 32.26
CA SER A 74 -6.77 44.82 32.74
C SER A 74 -6.91 44.55 34.26
N GLY A 75 -5.85 44.08 34.92
CA GLY A 75 -5.89 43.73 36.35
C GLY A 75 -6.56 42.39 36.66
N ASN A 76 -6.93 41.59 35.65
CA ASN A 76 -7.51 40.25 35.81
C ASN A 76 -6.45 39.19 35.88
N LEU A 77 -5.77 39.07 37.05
CA LEU A 77 -4.73 38.08 37.29
C LEU A 77 -5.25 36.64 37.24
N GLU A 78 -6.47 36.39 37.72
CA GLU A 78 -7.07 35.04 37.70
C GLU A 78 -7.30 34.55 36.25
N GLY A 79 -7.91 35.39 35.42
CA GLY A 79 -8.09 35.08 33.99
C GLY A 79 -6.77 34.84 33.24
N THR A 80 -5.72 35.59 33.59
CA THR A 80 -4.39 35.43 33.02
C THR A 80 -3.79 34.06 33.35
N VAL A 81 -3.85 33.64 34.60
CA VAL A 81 -3.35 32.33 35.07
C VAL A 81 -4.07 31.18 34.33
N VAL A 82 -5.38 31.32 34.16
CA VAL A 82 -6.20 30.35 33.40
C VAL A 82 -5.78 30.27 31.94
N ILE A 83 -5.58 31.41 31.25
CA ILE A 83 -5.14 31.42 29.86
C ILE A 83 -3.77 30.76 29.73
N PHE A 84 -2.81 31.04 30.61
CA PHE A 84 -1.50 30.39 30.60
C PHE A 84 -1.58 28.90 30.88
N ALA A 85 -2.40 28.43 31.82
CA ALA A 85 -2.62 27.02 32.12
C ALA A 85 -3.16 26.28 30.87
N VAL A 86 -4.07 26.90 30.16
CA VAL A 86 -4.66 26.37 28.92
C VAL A 86 -3.63 26.33 27.80
N ILE A 87 -2.83 27.38 27.60
CA ILE A 87 -1.75 27.39 26.59
C ILE A 87 -0.76 26.23 26.84
N ILE A 88 -0.36 26.02 28.10
CA ILE A 88 0.55 24.94 28.48
C ILE A 88 -0.11 23.57 28.23
N LEU A 89 -1.37 23.39 28.60
CA LEU A 89 -2.13 22.16 28.36
C LEU A 89 -2.26 21.87 26.86
N ASN A 90 -2.55 22.89 26.07
CA ASN A 90 -2.60 22.79 24.61
C ASN A 90 -1.24 22.33 24.04
N ALA A 91 -0.14 22.98 24.45
CA ALA A 91 1.19 22.63 24.00
C ALA A 91 1.58 21.17 24.35
N ILE A 92 1.18 20.70 25.55
CA ILE A 92 1.39 19.30 25.96
C ILE A 92 0.59 18.35 25.07
N LEU A 93 -0.71 18.59 24.88
CA LEU A 93 -1.58 17.72 24.09
C LEU A 93 -1.19 17.69 22.62
N GLY A 94 -0.88 18.84 22.02
CA GLY A 94 -0.39 18.94 20.65
C GLY A 94 0.93 18.18 20.48
N THR A 95 1.83 18.25 21.46
CA THR A 95 3.09 17.48 21.47
C THR A 95 2.83 15.98 21.52
N VAL A 96 1.94 15.51 22.41
CA VAL A 96 1.59 14.09 22.54
C VAL A 96 0.96 13.56 21.25
N GLN A 97 0.05 14.32 20.63
CA GLN A 97 -0.57 13.96 19.36
C GLN A 97 0.45 13.88 18.22
N HIS A 98 1.38 14.84 18.12
CA HIS A 98 2.45 14.86 17.13
C HIS A 98 3.38 13.64 17.27
N ILE A 99 3.86 13.37 18.47
CA ILE A 99 4.73 12.21 18.76
C ILE A 99 4.02 10.88 18.46
N LYS A 100 2.73 10.77 18.80
CA LYS A 100 1.94 9.56 18.50
C LYS A 100 1.77 9.34 17.01
N ALA A 101 1.50 10.39 16.23
CA ALA A 101 1.41 10.34 14.78
C ALA A 101 2.75 9.92 14.15
N GLU A 102 3.87 10.51 14.60
CA GLU A 102 5.22 10.21 14.13
C GLU A 102 5.61 8.75 14.42
N LYS A 103 5.40 8.26 15.64
CA LYS A 103 5.65 6.85 15.99
C LYS A 103 4.86 5.86 15.13
N THR A 104 3.62 6.19 14.80
CA THR A 104 2.80 5.34 13.93
C THR A 104 3.36 5.28 12.51
N LEU A 105 3.86 6.41 11.99
CA LEU A 105 4.53 6.48 10.69
C LEU A 105 5.85 5.70 10.67
N ASP A 106 6.66 5.80 11.72
CA ASP A 106 7.91 5.06 11.84
C ASP A 106 7.72 3.55 11.85
N SER A 107 6.68 3.06 12.53
CA SER A 107 6.36 1.63 12.52
C SER A 107 5.92 1.11 11.15
N LEU A 108 5.37 1.97 10.28
CA LEU A 108 5.04 1.60 8.89
C LEU A 108 6.30 1.53 8.01
N LYS A 109 7.24 2.46 8.18
CA LYS A 109 8.50 2.46 7.44
C LYS A 109 9.33 1.20 7.71
N SER A 110 9.31 0.68 8.93
CA SER A 110 10.05 -0.55 9.30
C SER A 110 9.50 -1.82 8.62
N LEU A 111 8.24 -1.84 8.19
CA LEU A 111 7.62 -2.99 7.50
C LEU A 111 8.05 -3.13 6.03
N SER A 112 8.73 -2.12 5.45
CA SER A 112 9.13 -2.07 4.04
C SER A 112 10.65 -1.99 3.84
N SER A 113 11.45 -2.39 4.83
CA SER A 113 12.92 -2.43 4.70
C SER A 113 13.32 -3.51 3.68
N PRO A 114 14.25 -3.23 2.73
CA PRO A 114 14.77 -4.23 1.82
C PRO A 114 15.50 -5.34 2.58
N SER A 115 15.56 -6.54 1.98
CA SER A 115 16.36 -7.64 2.48
C SER A 115 17.71 -7.73 1.78
N ALA A 116 18.66 -8.45 2.38
CA ALA A 116 19.96 -8.75 1.80
C ALA A 116 20.33 -10.23 2.02
N LYS A 117 20.82 -10.87 0.97
CA LYS A 117 21.34 -12.25 1.02
C LYS A 117 22.81 -12.20 1.42
N VAL A 118 23.15 -12.72 2.58
CA VAL A 118 24.54 -12.71 3.09
C VAL A 118 25.03 -14.11 3.38
N ILE A 119 26.35 -14.29 3.34
CA ILE A 119 27.00 -15.50 3.85
C ILE A 119 27.50 -15.20 5.27
N ARG A 120 27.04 -15.97 6.25
CA ARG A 120 27.55 -15.97 7.63
C ARG A 120 27.70 -17.40 8.12
N ASN A 121 28.76 -17.66 8.87
CA ASN A 121 29.14 -19.03 9.33
C ASN A 121 29.21 -20.06 8.19
N GLY A 122 29.51 -19.64 6.94
CA GLY A 122 29.52 -20.50 5.75
C GLY A 122 28.12 -20.81 5.16
N GLU A 123 27.04 -20.28 5.73
CA GLU A 123 25.68 -20.49 5.25
C GLU A 123 25.09 -19.23 4.61
N LYS A 124 24.33 -19.42 3.53
CA LYS A 124 23.59 -18.33 2.87
C LYS A 124 22.30 -18.08 3.66
N ILE A 125 22.17 -16.87 4.23
CA ILE A 125 20.99 -16.44 4.97
C ILE A 125 20.46 -15.11 4.41
N GLU A 126 19.18 -14.87 4.58
CA GLU A 126 18.54 -13.59 4.24
C GLU A 126 18.30 -12.78 5.51
N ILE A 127 18.75 -11.54 5.52
CA ILE A 127 18.63 -10.63 6.67
C ILE A 127 18.04 -9.28 6.25
N ASP A 128 17.50 -8.53 7.20
CA ASP A 128 17.14 -7.13 6.99
C ASP A 128 18.36 -6.32 6.59
N SER A 129 18.26 -5.49 5.54
CA SER A 129 19.37 -4.65 5.04
C SER A 129 20.00 -3.78 6.13
N LYS A 130 19.24 -3.36 7.14
CA LYS A 130 19.75 -2.59 8.28
C LYS A 130 20.74 -3.34 9.14
N LYS A 131 20.73 -4.68 9.11
CA LYS A 131 21.62 -5.56 9.87
C LYS A 131 22.90 -5.93 9.11
N VAL A 132 23.08 -5.43 7.88
CA VAL A 132 24.30 -5.61 7.09
C VAL A 132 25.42 -4.77 7.70
N VAL A 133 26.58 -5.38 7.90
CA VAL A 133 27.76 -4.72 8.51
C VAL A 133 28.98 -4.79 7.59
N LYS A 134 29.97 -3.94 7.83
CA LYS A 134 31.24 -3.96 7.08
C LYS A 134 31.94 -5.31 7.24
N GLY A 135 32.30 -5.93 6.13
CA GLY A 135 32.90 -7.24 6.07
C GLY A 135 31.91 -8.39 5.89
N ASP A 136 30.59 -8.13 5.85
CA ASP A 136 29.63 -9.15 5.38
C ASP A 136 29.92 -9.50 3.91
N ILE A 137 29.73 -10.77 3.56
CA ILE A 137 29.76 -11.22 2.17
C ILE A 137 28.33 -11.27 1.66
N VAL A 138 27.99 -10.33 0.77
CA VAL A 138 26.66 -10.22 0.15
C VAL A 138 26.67 -10.96 -1.18
N ILE A 139 25.63 -11.76 -1.44
CA ILE A 139 25.36 -12.37 -2.73
C ILE A 139 24.39 -11.47 -3.47
N LEU A 140 24.80 -11.01 -4.64
CA LEU A 140 23.98 -10.21 -5.55
C LEU A 140 23.53 -11.05 -6.73
N GLU A 141 22.26 -10.98 -7.07
CA GLU A 141 21.63 -11.65 -8.21
C GLU A 141 20.78 -10.63 -8.99
N ALA A 142 20.50 -10.92 -10.27
CA ALA A 142 19.65 -10.03 -11.09
C ALA A 142 18.32 -9.75 -10.39
N GLY A 143 17.97 -8.46 -10.26
CA GLY A 143 16.77 -7.99 -9.53
C GLY A 143 17.02 -7.56 -8.09
N ASP A 144 18.22 -7.78 -7.54
CA ASP A 144 18.57 -7.33 -6.20
C ASP A 144 18.89 -5.82 -6.18
N LEU A 145 18.46 -5.14 -5.11
CA LEU A 145 18.92 -3.80 -4.77
C LEU A 145 20.22 -3.92 -3.96
N ILE A 146 21.25 -3.18 -4.35
CA ILE A 146 22.51 -3.13 -3.62
C ILE A 146 22.31 -2.27 -2.37
N VAL A 147 22.40 -2.89 -1.19
CA VAL A 147 22.06 -2.25 0.10
C VAL A 147 23.22 -1.56 0.80
N ALA A 148 24.45 -1.82 0.36
CA ALA A 148 25.69 -1.26 0.93
C ALA A 148 26.79 -1.16 -0.15
N ASP A 149 27.77 -0.28 0.06
CA ASP A 149 28.91 -0.22 -0.86
C ASP A 149 29.84 -1.41 -0.62
N GLY A 150 30.34 -2.00 -1.70
CA GLY A 150 31.16 -3.19 -1.59
C GLY A 150 32.17 -3.39 -2.72
N ARG A 151 33.18 -4.21 -2.44
CA ARG A 151 34.20 -4.69 -3.38
C ARG A 151 33.80 -6.06 -3.91
N ILE A 152 33.74 -6.22 -5.23
CA ILE A 152 33.42 -7.48 -5.87
C ILE A 152 34.59 -8.47 -5.62
N ILE A 153 34.27 -9.64 -5.06
CA ILE A 153 35.21 -10.70 -4.76
C ILE A 153 35.21 -11.76 -5.86
N ASN A 154 34.01 -12.14 -6.32
CA ASN A 154 33.84 -13.04 -7.46
C ASN A 154 32.74 -12.47 -8.36
N ASN A 155 33.00 -12.44 -9.67
CA ASN A 155 32.07 -11.92 -10.67
C ASN A 155 31.60 -12.99 -11.65
N TYR A 156 30.31 -12.98 -11.96
CA TYR A 156 29.69 -13.86 -12.97
C TYR A 156 28.80 -12.99 -13.88
N SER A 157 29.44 -12.24 -14.77
CA SER A 157 28.79 -11.34 -15.74
C SER A 157 27.82 -10.32 -15.09
N LEU A 158 28.19 -9.73 -13.94
CA LEU A 158 27.36 -8.77 -13.24
C LEU A 158 27.23 -7.48 -14.05
N GLN A 159 25.97 -7.04 -14.26
CA GLN A 159 25.64 -5.69 -14.76
C GLN A 159 24.83 -4.95 -13.74
N VAL A 160 25.14 -3.67 -13.54
CA VAL A 160 24.51 -2.84 -12.52
C VAL A 160 24.06 -1.52 -13.14
N ASN A 161 22.86 -1.09 -12.82
CA ASN A 161 22.38 0.26 -13.11
C ASN A 161 22.73 1.19 -11.95
N GLU A 162 23.59 2.15 -12.21
CA GLU A 162 24.09 3.12 -11.23
C GLU A 162 23.52 4.54 -11.44
N SER A 163 22.40 4.65 -12.14
CA SER A 163 21.76 5.94 -12.46
C SER A 163 21.44 6.82 -11.25
N SER A 164 21.22 6.23 -10.09
CA SER A 164 21.00 6.94 -8.82
C SER A 164 22.22 7.72 -8.33
N LEU A 165 23.43 7.33 -8.77
CA LEU A 165 24.72 7.93 -8.39
C LEU A 165 25.34 8.74 -9.52
N THR A 166 25.33 8.18 -10.74
CA THR A 166 26.01 8.76 -11.91
C THR A 166 25.09 9.67 -12.73
N GLY A 167 23.76 9.49 -12.61
CA GLY A 167 22.76 10.16 -13.46
C GLY A 167 22.62 9.54 -14.86
N GLU A 168 23.44 8.55 -15.22
CA GLU A 168 23.39 7.86 -16.50
C GLU A 168 22.56 6.60 -16.42
N SER A 169 21.62 6.41 -17.37
CA SER A 169 20.67 5.28 -17.37
C SER A 169 21.24 3.99 -17.97
N THR A 170 22.46 3.99 -18.46
CA THR A 170 23.11 2.81 -19.07
C THR A 170 23.59 1.83 -18.00
N ASN A 171 23.43 0.53 -18.27
CA ASN A 171 23.98 -0.51 -17.40
C ASN A 171 25.51 -0.55 -17.52
N VAL A 172 26.17 -0.74 -16.39
CA VAL A 172 27.64 -0.81 -16.27
C VAL A 172 28.04 -2.27 -16.07
N ASP A 173 28.91 -2.77 -16.95
CA ASP A 173 29.54 -4.07 -16.78
C ASP A 173 30.54 -4.03 -15.63
N LYS A 174 30.43 -4.97 -14.70
CA LYS A 174 31.31 -5.07 -13.53
C LYS A 174 32.29 -6.21 -13.69
N ASN A 175 33.42 -6.09 -13.01
CA ASN A 175 34.48 -7.12 -12.98
C ASN A 175 35.11 -7.20 -11.57
N ASP A 176 35.95 -8.16 -11.31
CA ASP A 176 36.68 -8.34 -10.05
C ASP A 176 38.17 -7.96 -10.15
N SER A 177 38.62 -7.40 -11.27
CA SER A 177 40.02 -7.03 -11.53
C SER A 177 40.47 -5.85 -10.65
N ILE A 178 41.77 -5.78 -10.40
CA ILE A 178 42.36 -4.66 -9.64
C ILE A 178 42.48 -3.43 -10.57
N ILE A 179 42.14 -2.27 -10.06
CA ILE A 179 42.27 -0.98 -10.77
C ILE A 179 43.46 -0.22 -10.18
N ASP A 180 44.60 -0.27 -10.81
CA ASP A 180 45.87 0.28 -10.29
C ASP A 180 45.93 1.82 -10.32
N LYS A 181 45.06 2.47 -11.11
CA LYS A 181 45.04 3.94 -11.27
C LYS A 181 43.99 4.55 -10.42
N GLU A 182 44.14 5.80 -10.05
CA GLU A 182 43.09 6.58 -9.44
C GLU A 182 42.05 6.96 -10.51
N VAL A 183 40.79 6.53 -10.31
CA VAL A 183 39.71 6.71 -11.28
C VAL A 183 38.46 7.32 -10.60
N PRO A 184 37.64 8.09 -11.36
CA PRO A 184 36.37 8.57 -10.90
C PRO A 184 35.43 7.42 -10.44
N LEU A 185 34.36 7.75 -9.70
CA LEU A 185 33.43 6.79 -9.14
C LEU A 185 32.83 5.87 -10.23
N ALA A 186 32.37 6.43 -11.33
CA ALA A 186 31.74 5.72 -12.44
C ALA A 186 32.65 4.67 -13.11
N ASP A 187 33.98 4.88 -13.06
CA ASP A 187 34.95 3.99 -13.69
C ASP A 187 35.46 2.87 -12.76
N ARG A 188 34.96 2.81 -11.51
CA ARG A 188 35.33 1.77 -10.54
C ARG A 188 34.51 0.51 -10.80
N THR A 189 34.82 -0.19 -11.88
CA THR A 189 34.08 -1.37 -12.35
C THR A 189 34.15 -2.56 -11.41
N ASN A 190 35.04 -2.57 -10.43
CA ASN A 190 35.20 -3.63 -9.43
C ASN A 190 34.52 -3.32 -8.08
N MET A 191 33.75 -2.23 -8.01
CA MET A 191 32.97 -1.80 -6.86
C MET A 191 31.48 -1.82 -7.20
N VAL A 192 30.66 -1.98 -6.19
CA VAL A 192 29.22 -1.79 -6.24
C VAL A 192 28.81 -0.79 -5.18
N TYR A 193 27.72 -0.06 -5.43
CA TYR A 193 27.29 1.07 -4.59
C TYR A 193 25.85 0.91 -4.12
N SER A 194 25.61 1.27 -2.89
CA SER A 194 24.26 1.30 -2.29
C SER A 194 23.28 2.09 -3.14
N GLY A 195 22.05 1.62 -3.25
CA GLY A 195 20.99 2.25 -4.05
C GLY A 195 21.07 1.98 -5.56
N SER A 196 22.06 1.20 -6.01
CA SER A 196 22.18 0.72 -7.38
C SER A 196 21.46 -0.61 -7.57
N LEU A 197 21.19 -0.95 -8.81
CA LEU A 197 20.34 -2.06 -9.21
C LEU A 197 21.09 -3.11 -9.98
N VAL A 198 21.01 -4.38 -9.59
CA VAL A 198 21.52 -5.49 -10.38
C VAL A 198 20.57 -5.82 -11.52
N THR A 199 21.02 -5.60 -12.76
CA THR A 199 20.19 -5.81 -13.95
C THR A 199 20.43 -7.17 -14.61
N TYR A 200 21.65 -7.74 -14.45
CA TYR A 200 22.02 -9.03 -15.03
C TYR A 200 23.16 -9.68 -14.23
N GLY A 201 23.27 -10.99 -14.30
CA GLY A 201 24.36 -11.76 -13.71
C GLY A 201 24.28 -11.92 -12.19
N ARG A 202 25.38 -12.31 -11.57
CA ARG A 202 25.52 -12.48 -10.12
C ARG A 202 26.94 -12.17 -9.66
N ALA A 203 27.11 -11.81 -8.39
CA ALA A 203 28.42 -11.60 -7.77
C ALA A 203 28.43 -11.89 -6.27
N MET A 204 29.64 -12.16 -5.74
CA MET A 204 29.91 -12.11 -4.30
C MET A 204 30.67 -10.82 -3.99
N VAL A 205 30.19 -10.09 -3.00
CA VAL A 205 30.68 -8.74 -2.66
C VAL A 205 31.02 -8.65 -1.18
N CYS A 206 32.22 -8.16 -0.85
CA CYS A 206 32.58 -7.81 0.52
C CYS A 206 32.12 -6.37 0.81
N VAL A 207 31.27 -6.18 1.81
CA VAL A 207 30.77 -4.87 2.23
C VAL A 207 31.91 -4.02 2.80
N THR A 208 32.09 -2.83 2.26
CA THR A 208 33.18 -1.91 2.62
C THR A 208 32.70 -0.65 3.32
N ALA A 209 31.47 -0.20 3.05
CA ALA A 209 30.83 0.91 3.74
C ALA A 209 29.33 0.70 3.90
N THR A 210 28.77 1.18 5.01
CA THR A 210 27.35 1.06 5.38
C THR A 210 26.78 2.42 5.77
N GLY A 211 25.47 2.62 5.64
CA GLY A 211 24.71 3.78 6.06
C GLY A 211 25.27 5.10 5.51
N MET A 212 25.58 6.04 6.40
CA MET A 212 26.10 7.38 6.02
C MET A 212 27.50 7.37 5.42
N GLU A 213 28.26 6.29 5.54
CA GLU A 213 29.60 6.19 4.95
C GLU A 213 29.56 5.72 3.47
N THR A 214 28.41 5.23 2.98
CA THR A 214 28.21 4.88 1.56
C THR A 214 28.27 6.13 0.69
N GLU A 215 28.54 6.00 -0.62
CA GLU A 215 28.53 7.12 -1.55
C GLU A 215 27.17 7.84 -1.58
N ILE A 216 26.08 7.07 -1.54
CA ILE A 216 24.72 7.65 -1.39
C ILE A 216 24.54 8.36 -0.03
N GLY A 217 25.12 7.83 1.04
CA GLY A 217 25.09 8.46 2.37
C GLY A 217 25.79 9.82 2.40
N LYS A 218 26.92 9.94 1.71
CA LYS A 218 27.64 11.21 1.54
C LYS A 218 26.80 12.26 0.79
N ILE A 219 26.09 11.83 -0.28
CA ILE A 219 25.15 12.68 -1.04
C ILE A 219 23.95 13.06 -0.18
N ALA A 220 23.37 12.12 0.58
CA ALA A 220 22.26 12.36 1.48
C ALA A 220 22.57 13.43 2.54
N THR A 221 23.82 13.52 2.98
CA THR A 221 24.26 14.57 3.90
C THR A 221 24.13 15.98 3.29
N LEU A 222 24.32 16.11 1.98
CA LEU A 222 24.13 17.36 1.24
C LEU A 222 22.66 17.67 0.95
N MET A 223 21.78 16.64 0.91
CA MET A 223 20.36 16.77 0.56
C MET A 223 19.43 16.86 1.77
N ASN A 224 19.92 16.78 3.00
CA ASN A 224 19.12 16.70 4.26
C ASN A 224 18.24 17.93 4.56
N SER A 225 17.99 18.81 3.58
CA SER A 225 17.09 19.96 3.65
C SER A 225 15.77 19.80 2.87
N ALA A 226 15.54 18.68 2.21
CA ALA A 226 14.31 18.45 1.45
C ALA A 226 13.14 18.13 2.39
N LYS A 227 12.26 19.11 2.62
CA LYS A 227 11.01 18.95 3.37
C LYS A 227 10.14 17.87 2.71
N GLU A 228 9.58 16.95 3.49
CA GLU A 228 8.57 15.99 3.02
C GLU A 228 7.44 16.74 2.30
N LYS A 229 7.11 16.31 1.07
CA LYS A 229 6.02 16.91 0.30
C LYS A 229 4.68 16.50 0.89
N LYS A 230 3.87 17.48 1.30
CA LYS A 230 2.51 17.28 1.80
C LYS A 230 1.63 16.53 0.79
N THR A 231 0.65 15.75 1.30
CA THR A 231 -0.34 15.07 0.43
C THR A 231 -1.29 16.10 -0.21
N PRO A 232 -1.93 15.80 -1.36
CA PRO A 232 -2.94 16.67 -1.98
C PRO A 232 -4.04 17.09 -1.01
N LEU A 233 -4.48 16.16 -0.16
CA LEU A 233 -5.46 16.41 0.89
C LEU A 233 -4.96 17.42 1.92
N GLN A 234 -3.73 17.25 2.42
CA GLN A 234 -3.12 18.19 3.37
C GLN A 234 -2.98 19.60 2.76
N VAL A 235 -2.55 19.70 1.49
CA VAL A 235 -2.47 20.98 0.78
C VAL A 235 -3.85 21.64 0.63
N SER A 236 -4.89 20.85 0.34
CA SER A 236 -6.27 21.34 0.22
C SER A 236 -6.81 21.83 1.57
N LEU A 237 -6.50 21.12 2.65
CA LEU A 237 -6.88 21.50 4.02
C LEU A 237 -6.15 22.77 4.50
N ASP A 238 -4.85 22.90 4.22
CA ASP A 238 -4.06 24.09 4.54
C ASP A 238 -4.66 25.34 3.84
N LYS A 239 -4.99 25.22 2.55
CA LYS A 239 -5.64 26.29 1.79
C LYS A 239 -7.03 26.66 2.35
N PHE A 240 -7.79 25.65 2.80
CA PHE A 240 -9.07 25.87 3.43
C PHE A 240 -8.90 26.58 4.78
N SER A 241 -8.02 26.10 5.65
CA SER A 241 -7.75 26.71 6.96
C SER A 241 -7.31 28.17 6.82
N ALA A 242 -6.46 28.45 5.83
CA ALA A 242 -6.04 29.84 5.55
C ALA A 242 -7.23 30.74 5.10
N LYS A 243 -8.12 30.22 4.22
CA LYS A 243 -9.32 30.98 3.82
C LYS A 243 -10.27 31.17 5.00
N LEU A 244 -10.47 30.13 5.81
CA LEU A 244 -11.31 30.20 7.00
C LEU A 244 -10.78 31.25 7.98
N ALA A 245 -9.46 31.25 8.25
CA ALA A 245 -8.83 32.24 9.12
C ALA A 245 -9.05 33.70 8.63
N ILE A 246 -8.96 33.95 7.33
CA ILE A 246 -9.24 35.27 6.74
C ILE A 246 -10.71 35.66 6.96
N ILE A 247 -11.64 34.74 6.71
CA ILE A 247 -13.07 34.99 6.93
C ILE A 247 -13.35 35.31 8.39
N ILE A 248 -12.75 34.56 9.30
CA ILE A 248 -12.88 34.76 10.76
C ILE A 248 -12.32 36.10 11.18
N MET A 249 -11.14 36.52 10.66
CA MET A 249 -10.59 37.83 10.95
C MET A 249 -11.51 38.98 10.50
N ILE A 250 -12.13 38.84 9.32
CA ILE A 250 -13.10 39.82 8.82
C ILE A 250 -14.34 39.88 9.75
N ILE A 251 -14.90 38.72 10.12
CA ILE A 251 -16.04 38.63 11.02
C ILE A 251 -15.66 39.19 12.39
N SER A 252 -14.49 38.87 12.91
CA SER A 252 -13.98 39.38 14.18
C SER A 252 -13.84 40.91 14.19
N ALA A 253 -13.35 41.48 13.11
CA ALA A 253 -13.26 42.94 12.96
C ALA A 253 -14.65 43.59 12.94
N ILE A 254 -15.61 43.00 12.24
CA ILE A 254 -17.00 43.48 12.20
C ILE A 254 -17.62 43.40 13.59
N VAL A 255 -17.47 42.28 14.30
CA VAL A 255 -17.98 42.08 15.65
C VAL A 255 -17.37 43.08 16.63
N PHE A 256 -16.07 43.35 16.54
CA PHE A 256 -15.39 44.34 17.36
C PHE A 256 -15.98 45.73 17.18
N VAL A 257 -16.14 46.16 15.93
CA VAL A 257 -16.71 47.46 15.61
C VAL A 257 -18.18 47.54 16.06
N LEU A 258 -18.97 46.49 15.86
CA LEU A 258 -20.38 46.43 16.31
C LEU A 258 -20.49 46.57 17.83
N ASN A 259 -19.69 45.87 18.60
CA ASN A 259 -19.68 45.92 20.06
C ASN A 259 -19.30 47.34 20.57
N LEU A 260 -18.33 48.01 19.90
CA LEU A 260 -17.97 49.39 20.25
C LEU A 260 -19.08 50.39 19.91
N ILE A 261 -19.78 50.21 18.79
CA ILE A 261 -20.91 51.09 18.41
C ILE A 261 -22.11 50.93 19.35
N GLN A 262 -22.35 49.72 19.84
CA GLN A 262 -23.46 49.41 20.75
C GLN A 262 -23.17 49.81 22.21
N ALA A 263 -21.92 50.07 22.55
CA ALA A 263 -21.53 50.42 23.89
C ALA A 263 -22.01 51.83 24.28
N PRO A 264 -22.64 52.03 25.46
CA PRO A 264 -23.11 53.34 25.92
C PRO A 264 -21.99 54.37 26.10
N VAL A 265 -20.78 53.88 26.46
CA VAL A 265 -19.57 54.71 26.62
C VAL A 265 -18.37 53.86 26.17
N ILE A 266 -17.54 54.42 25.31
CA ILE A 266 -16.29 53.81 24.89
C ILE A 266 -15.22 54.13 25.93
N ASN A 267 -14.98 53.24 26.85
CA ASN A 267 -13.92 53.30 27.85
C ASN A 267 -12.95 52.12 27.70
N LYS A 268 -11.94 52.07 28.56
CA LYS A 268 -10.92 51.01 28.53
C LYS A 268 -11.56 49.59 28.72
N ASP A 269 -12.54 49.47 29.61
CA ASP A 269 -13.18 48.21 29.94
C ASP A 269 -14.01 47.71 28.77
N THR A 270 -14.77 48.59 28.11
CA THR A 270 -15.56 48.28 26.91
C THR A 270 -14.68 47.76 25.74
N ILE A 271 -13.52 48.43 25.54
CA ILE A 271 -12.57 47.96 24.50
C ILE A 271 -12.01 46.56 24.84
N LEU A 272 -11.71 46.33 26.13
CA LEU A 272 -11.20 45.04 26.59
C LEU A 272 -12.24 43.92 26.49
N GLU A 273 -13.47 44.15 26.87
CA GLU A 273 -14.57 43.20 26.72
C GLU A 273 -14.81 42.88 25.25
N SER A 274 -14.85 43.89 24.38
CA SER A 274 -14.99 43.69 22.93
C SER A 274 -13.84 42.88 22.34
N LEU A 275 -12.62 43.10 22.82
CA LEU A 275 -11.46 42.35 22.38
C LEU A 275 -11.49 40.89 22.87
N MET A 276 -11.91 40.65 24.12
CA MET A 276 -12.10 39.28 24.64
C MET A 276 -13.17 38.53 23.84
N PHE A 277 -14.23 39.21 23.40
CA PHE A 277 -15.27 38.67 22.53
C PHE A 277 -14.68 38.19 21.18
N VAL A 278 -13.84 39.01 20.56
CA VAL A 278 -13.14 38.70 19.31
C VAL A 278 -12.21 37.53 19.47
N VAL A 279 -11.47 37.46 20.59
CA VAL A 279 -10.60 36.31 20.90
C VAL A 279 -11.41 35.03 21.06
N ALA A 280 -12.53 35.06 21.78
CA ALA A 280 -13.41 33.93 21.92
C ALA A 280 -13.95 33.46 20.56
N LEU A 281 -14.34 34.37 19.68
CA LEU A 281 -14.77 34.06 18.31
C LEU A 281 -13.66 33.41 17.48
N ALA A 282 -12.45 33.92 17.55
CA ALA A 282 -11.30 33.37 16.82
C ALA A 282 -10.97 31.93 17.28
N VAL A 283 -10.98 31.70 18.60
CA VAL A 283 -10.75 30.38 19.19
C VAL A 283 -11.87 29.38 18.80
N ALA A 284 -13.15 29.82 18.84
CA ALA A 284 -14.28 28.96 18.44
C ALA A 284 -14.18 28.48 17.00
N ALA A 285 -13.57 29.29 16.14
CA ALA A 285 -13.67 29.13 14.70
C ALA A 285 -12.55 28.29 14.09
N ILE A 286 -11.38 28.19 14.72
CA ILE A 286 -10.21 27.50 14.17
C ILE A 286 -10.16 26.05 14.68
N PRO A 287 -10.28 25.04 13.78
CA PRO A 287 -10.20 23.62 14.16
C PRO A 287 -8.72 23.20 14.30
N GLU A 288 -8.10 23.38 15.45
CA GLU A 288 -6.68 23.09 15.71
C GLU A 288 -6.27 21.65 15.42
N ALA A 289 -7.12 20.71 15.81
CA ALA A 289 -6.82 19.28 15.70
C ALA A 289 -6.96 18.73 14.27
N LEU A 290 -7.41 19.52 13.28
CA LEU A 290 -7.77 19.02 11.95
C LEU A 290 -6.63 18.31 11.23
N GLY A 291 -5.46 18.92 11.16
CA GLY A 291 -4.29 18.35 10.49
C GLY A 291 -3.79 17.07 11.16
N SER A 292 -3.72 17.09 12.49
CA SER A 292 -3.28 15.94 13.30
C SER A 292 -4.25 14.76 13.18
N ILE A 293 -5.55 15.01 13.23
CA ILE A 293 -6.59 13.97 13.09
C ILE A 293 -6.52 13.31 11.72
N VAL A 294 -6.38 14.08 10.64
CA VAL A 294 -6.23 13.52 9.28
C VAL A 294 -5.02 12.59 9.20
N THR A 295 -3.87 13.01 9.72
CA THR A 295 -2.65 12.19 9.73
C THR A 295 -2.84 10.92 10.55
N ILE A 296 -3.46 11.02 11.75
CA ILE A 296 -3.74 9.86 12.61
C ILE A 296 -4.67 8.88 11.91
N VAL A 297 -5.76 9.35 11.30
CA VAL A 297 -6.73 8.50 10.59
C VAL A 297 -6.09 7.81 9.38
N GLN A 298 -5.25 8.52 8.61
CA GLN A 298 -4.48 7.92 7.51
C GLN A 298 -3.51 6.84 8.04
N ALA A 299 -2.76 7.14 9.11
CA ALA A 299 -1.81 6.19 9.71
C ALA A 299 -2.51 4.94 10.26
N MET A 300 -3.68 5.08 10.89
CA MET A 300 -4.48 3.93 11.34
C MET A 300 -5.05 3.12 10.18
N GLY A 301 -5.45 3.80 9.10
CA GLY A 301 -5.87 3.15 7.85
C GLY A 301 -4.76 2.30 7.24
N THR A 302 -3.53 2.83 7.17
CA THR A 302 -2.38 2.08 6.65
C THR A 302 -2.03 0.89 7.55
N GLN A 303 -2.08 1.05 8.86
CA GLN A 303 -1.85 -0.06 9.79
C GLN A 303 -2.89 -1.18 9.61
N LYS A 304 -4.14 -0.83 9.34
CA LYS A 304 -5.17 -1.81 9.04
C LYS A 304 -4.89 -2.52 7.71
N MET A 305 -4.51 -1.78 6.65
CA MET A 305 -4.14 -2.36 5.35
C MET A 305 -2.97 -3.33 5.49
N ALA A 306 -1.94 -2.99 6.27
CA ALA A 306 -0.80 -3.86 6.55
C ALA A 306 -1.20 -5.18 7.23
N LYS A 307 -2.17 -5.15 8.17
CA LYS A 307 -2.74 -6.37 8.77
C LYS A 307 -3.53 -7.23 7.77
N GLU A 308 -3.96 -6.65 6.67
CA GLU A 308 -4.66 -7.30 5.56
C GLU A 308 -3.72 -7.55 4.37
N ASN A 309 -2.41 -7.72 4.62
CA ASN A 309 -1.33 -8.02 3.67
C ASN A 309 -1.01 -6.92 2.65
N ALA A 310 -1.51 -5.70 2.82
CA ALA A 310 -1.18 -4.56 1.95
C ALA A 310 -0.33 -3.52 2.71
N VAL A 311 0.98 -3.54 2.52
CA VAL A 311 1.92 -2.60 3.14
C VAL A 311 2.03 -1.35 2.29
N ILE A 312 1.64 -0.21 2.84
CA ILE A 312 1.68 1.10 2.18
C ILE A 312 2.98 1.83 2.54
N LYS A 313 3.79 2.19 1.55
CA LYS A 313 5.08 2.89 1.76
C LYS A 313 4.93 4.40 2.01
N ASN A 314 3.88 5.02 1.47
CA ASN A 314 3.63 6.45 1.66
C ASN A 314 2.14 6.78 1.83
N LEU A 315 1.83 7.79 2.65
CA LEU A 315 0.44 8.18 2.96
C LEU A 315 -0.35 8.71 1.76
N LYS A 316 0.35 9.20 0.70
CA LYS A 316 -0.33 9.65 -0.52
C LYS A 316 -1.05 8.50 -1.22
N ALA A 317 -0.47 7.30 -1.20
CA ALA A 317 -1.06 6.13 -1.81
C ALA A 317 -2.43 5.78 -1.21
N VAL A 318 -2.65 6.02 0.09
CA VAL A 318 -3.95 5.79 0.74
C VAL A 318 -5.06 6.64 0.12
N GLU A 319 -4.76 7.90 -0.17
CA GLU A 319 -5.72 8.81 -0.82
C GLU A 319 -6.01 8.38 -2.26
N SER A 320 -4.95 8.06 -3.03
CA SER A 320 -5.05 7.63 -4.41
C SER A 320 -5.77 6.29 -4.56
N LEU A 321 -5.57 5.34 -3.62
CA LEU A 321 -6.29 4.06 -3.57
C LEU A 321 -7.80 4.23 -3.61
N GLY A 322 -8.33 5.21 -2.87
CA GLY A 322 -9.76 5.53 -2.88
C GLY A 322 -10.29 6.08 -4.22
N CYS A 323 -9.40 6.53 -5.10
CA CYS A 323 -9.71 7.13 -6.40
C CYS A 323 -9.40 6.20 -7.58
N VAL A 324 -8.81 5.02 -7.35
CA VAL A 324 -8.43 4.07 -8.42
C VAL A 324 -9.63 3.75 -9.29
N SER A 325 -9.47 3.94 -10.60
CA SER A 325 -10.46 3.66 -11.64
C SER A 325 -10.00 2.60 -12.65
N VAL A 326 -8.69 2.34 -12.74
CA VAL A 326 -8.10 1.31 -13.59
C VAL A 326 -7.05 0.54 -12.79
N ILE A 327 -7.06 -0.79 -12.90
CA ILE A 327 -6.02 -1.66 -12.35
C ILE A 327 -5.39 -2.43 -13.51
N CYS A 328 -4.15 -2.12 -13.82
CA CYS A 328 -3.30 -2.85 -14.76
C CYS A 328 -2.57 -3.94 -13.97
N SER A 329 -3.01 -5.18 -14.12
CA SER A 329 -2.44 -6.30 -13.37
C SER A 329 -1.55 -7.16 -14.26
N ASP A 330 -0.35 -7.46 -13.80
CA ASP A 330 0.41 -8.57 -14.35
C ASP A 330 -0.36 -9.88 -14.12
N LYS A 331 -0.24 -10.83 -15.05
CA LYS A 331 -0.90 -12.13 -14.97
C LYS A 331 -0.23 -13.02 -13.93
N THR A 332 1.08 -13.23 -14.13
CA THR A 332 1.86 -14.27 -13.42
C THR A 332 2.07 -13.89 -11.95
N GLY A 333 1.81 -14.83 -11.06
CA GLY A 333 2.00 -14.61 -9.61
C GLY A 333 0.99 -13.71 -8.93
N THR A 334 0.27 -12.85 -9.69
CA THR A 334 -0.74 -11.91 -9.14
C THR A 334 -2.17 -12.42 -9.34
N LEU A 335 -2.57 -12.60 -10.59
CA LEU A 335 -3.89 -13.17 -10.96
C LEU A 335 -3.87 -14.68 -10.93
N THR A 336 -2.70 -15.28 -11.17
CA THR A 336 -2.44 -16.70 -11.17
C THR A 336 -1.54 -17.11 -10.00
N GLN A 337 -1.41 -18.41 -9.77
CA GLN A 337 -0.68 -18.96 -8.62
C GLN A 337 0.86 -18.96 -8.83
N ASN A 338 1.34 -18.63 -10.03
CA ASN A 338 2.73 -18.86 -10.47
C ASN A 338 3.16 -20.32 -10.28
N LYS A 339 2.22 -21.24 -10.51
CA LYS A 339 2.39 -22.67 -10.36
C LYS A 339 1.76 -23.37 -11.54
N MET A 340 2.61 -24.00 -12.36
CA MET A 340 2.12 -24.84 -13.44
C MET A 340 1.45 -26.08 -12.87
N THR A 341 0.31 -26.46 -13.42
CA THR A 341 -0.45 -27.68 -13.07
C THR A 341 -0.89 -28.38 -14.33
N VAL A 342 -0.71 -29.71 -14.37
CA VAL A 342 -1.19 -30.54 -15.47
C VAL A 342 -2.73 -30.54 -15.43
N GLN A 343 -3.34 -30.37 -16.60
CA GLN A 343 -4.80 -30.31 -16.75
C GLN A 343 -5.36 -31.50 -17.49
N LYS A 344 -4.80 -31.80 -18.65
CA LYS A 344 -5.26 -32.89 -19.51
C LYS A 344 -4.06 -33.56 -20.19
N ILE A 345 -4.18 -34.83 -20.43
CA ILE A 345 -3.17 -35.66 -21.07
C ILE A 345 -3.82 -36.28 -22.32
N TYR A 346 -3.19 -36.11 -23.47
CA TYR A 346 -3.61 -36.79 -24.72
C TYR A 346 -2.69 -37.97 -24.98
N ILE A 347 -3.25 -39.14 -24.88
CA ILE A 347 -2.54 -40.41 -25.08
C ILE A 347 -3.50 -41.41 -25.71
N ASN A 348 -3.02 -42.33 -26.54
CA ASN A 348 -3.85 -43.35 -27.20
C ASN A 348 -5.04 -42.76 -27.99
N HIS A 349 -4.88 -41.57 -28.56
CA HIS A 349 -5.93 -40.80 -29.26
C HIS A 349 -7.10 -40.35 -28.37
N GLU A 350 -6.96 -40.41 -27.05
CA GLU A 350 -7.95 -39.97 -26.05
C GLU A 350 -7.38 -38.80 -25.19
N SER A 351 -8.24 -37.89 -24.81
CA SER A 351 -7.89 -36.86 -23.83
C SER A 351 -8.38 -37.31 -22.48
N ILE A 352 -7.48 -37.53 -21.53
CA ILE A 352 -7.74 -38.05 -20.20
C ILE A 352 -7.28 -37.04 -19.13
N PHE A 353 -7.78 -37.22 -17.89
CA PHE A 353 -7.25 -36.51 -16.73
C PHE A 353 -6.14 -37.32 -16.04
N GLU A 354 -5.37 -36.67 -15.15
CA GLU A 354 -4.24 -37.28 -14.46
C GLU A 354 -4.63 -38.53 -13.63
N GLU A 355 -5.83 -38.56 -13.03
CA GLU A 355 -6.32 -39.66 -12.21
C GLU A 355 -6.64 -40.93 -13.05
N GLN A 356 -6.72 -40.81 -14.37
CA GLN A 356 -6.99 -41.88 -15.30
C GLN A 356 -5.71 -42.55 -15.86
N LEU A 357 -4.53 -42.05 -15.44
CA LEU A 357 -3.27 -42.71 -15.75
C LEU A 357 -3.17 -44.03 -15.00
N ASP A 358 -2.86 -45.10 -15.74
CA ASP A 358 -2.71 -46.46 -15.24
C ASP A 358 -1.33 -47.01 -15.64
N LEU A 359 -0.46 -47.28 -14.67
CA LEU A 359 0.90 -47.77 -14.93
C LEU A 359 0.93 -49.25 -15.41
N ASP A 360 -0.19 -49.99 -15.32
CA ASP A 360 -0.27 -51.31 -15.91
C ASP A 360 -0.41 -51.26 -17.45
N VAL A 361 -0.86 -50.08 -17.97
CA VAL A 361 -0.88 -49.83 -19.43
C VAL A 361 0.50 -49.35 -19.88
N GLU A 362 1.12 -50.06 -20.81
CA GLU A 362 2.50 -49.82 -21.26
C GLU A 362 2.72 -48.41 -21.78
N SER A 363 1.83 -47.86 -22.62
CA SER A 363 1.92 -46.47 -23.12
C SER A 363 1.84 -45.42 -22.03
N HIS A 364 0.98 -45.62 -21.00
CA HIS A 364 0.89 -44.74 -19.85
C HIS A 364 2.17 -44.79 -19.00
N ARG A 365 2.67 -45.99 -18.77
CA ARG A 365 3.93 -46.22 -18.01
C ARG A 365 5.12 -45.49 -18.67
N HIS A 366 5.27 -45.64 -20.01
CA HIS A 366 6.33 -44.93 -20.74
C HIS A 366 6.19 -43.43 -20.67
N LEU A 367 4.97 -42.88 -20.80
CA LEU A 367 4.73 -41.44 -20.65
C LEU A 367 5.10 -40.96 -19.26
N VAL A 368 4.67 -41.65 -18.22
CA VAL A 368 4.94 -41.27 -16.82
C VAL A 368 6.43 -41.35 -16.51
N TYR A 369 7.14 -42.38 -17.02
CA TYR A 369 8.59 -42.49 -16.87
C TYR A 369 9.32 -41.35 -17.58
N ASP A 370 8.89 -40.94 -18.77
CA ASP A 370 9.47 -39.79 -19.46
C ASP A 370 9.23 -38.51 -18.66
N MET A 371 8.03 -38.31 -18.11
CA MET A 371 7.71 -37.16 -17.25
C MET A 371 8.62 -37.03 -16.01
N VAL A 372 9.03 -38.15 -15.40
CA VAL A 372 9.79 -38.22 -14.16
C VAL A 372 11.30 -38.27 -14.39
N LEU A 373 11.75 -39.09 -15.36
CA LEU A 373 13.18 -39.37 -15.60
C LEU A 373 13.84 -38.31 -16.49
N ASN A 374 13.13 -37.82 -17.49
CA ASN A 374 13.55 -36.71 -18.35
C ASN A 374 13.19 -35.37 -17.70
N ASN A 375 13.76 -35.13 -16.51
CA ASN A 375 13.32 -34.03 -15.64
C ASN A 375 14.43 -33.69 -14.64
N ASP A 376 14.80 -32.42 -14.53
CA ASP A 376 15.87 -31.91 -13.66
C ASP A 376 15.34 -31.26 -12.37
N SER A 377 14.02 -31.13 -12.25
CA SER A 377 13.38 -30.59 -11.03
C SER A 377 13.31 -31.65 -9.92
N SER A 378 13.10 -31.19 -8.70
CA SER A 378 12.92 -32.06 -7.51
C SER A 378 11.86 -31.48 -6.56
N ILE A 379 11.32 -32.33 -5.68
CA ILE A 379 10.41 -31.89 -4.63
C ILE A 379 11.08 -32.17 -3.27
N VAL A 380 11.39 -31.09 -2.52
CA VAL A 380 12.00 -31.18 -1.17
C VAL A 380 11.03 -30.52 -0.18
N ASP A 381 10.64 -31.23 0.87
CA ASP A 381 9.70 -30.74 1.90
C ASP A 381 8.38 -30.18 1.32
N GLY A 382 7.88 -30.80 0.23
CA GLY A 382 6.66 -30.38 -0.46
C GLY A 382 6.80 -29.12 -1.32
N LYS A 383 8.03 -28.60 -1.48
CA LYS A 383 8.34 -27.46 -2.35
C LYS A 383 9.07 -27.91 -3.60
N GLY A 384 8.65 -27.42 -4.76
CA GLY A 384 9.35 -27.67 -6.03
C GLY A 384 10.63 -26.86 -6.12
N ILE A 385 11.69 -27.51 -6.57
CA ILE A 385 12.97 -26.90 -6.91
C ILE A 385 13.26 -27.21 -8.37
N GLY A 386 13.47 -26.19 -9.21
CA GLY A 386 13.71 -26.30 -10.64
C GLY A 386 12.68 -25.58 -11.48
N ASP A 387 12.58 -25.96 -12.77
CA ASP A 387 11.62 -25.34 -13.71
C ASP A 387 10.17 -25.67 -13.33
N PRO A 388 9.25 -24.67 -13.26
CA PRO A 388 7.85 -24.88 -12.89
C PRO A 388 7.11 -25.87 -13.80
N THR A 389 7.49 -25.97 -15.08
CA THR A 389 6.90 -26.92 -16.04
C THR A 389 7.28 -28.35 -15.69
N GLU A 390 8.55 -28.57 -15.33
CA GLU A 390 9.06 -29.87 -14.91
C GLU A 390 8.52 -30.29 -13.54
N TYR A 391 8.45 -29.36 -12.60
CA TYR A 391 7.86 -29.59 -11.29
C TYR A 391 6.40 -30.05 -11.38
N ALA A 392 5.59 -29.45 -12.27
CA ALA A 392 4.21 -29.85 -12.50
C ALA A 392 4.08 -31.35 -12.90
N LEU A 393 5.04 -31.86 -13.67
CA LEU A 393 5.08 -33.28 -14.07
C LEU A 393 5.33 -34.20 -12.86
N LEU A 394 6.26 -33.82 -11.97
CA LEU A 394 6.54 -34.58 -10.74
C LEU A 394 5.36 -34.54 -9.78
N GLU A 395 4.70 -33.41 -9.67
CA GLU A 395 3.52 -33.28 -8.81
C GLU A 395 2.36 -34.17 -9.29
N THR A 396 2.16 -34.27 -10.61
CA THR A 396 1.21 -35.23 -11.21
C THR A 396 1.54 -36.66 -10.82
N PHE A 397 2.81 -37.02 -10.83
CA PHE A 397 3.26 -38.36 -10.46
C PHE A 397 2.98 -38.67 -8.98
N ARG A 398 3.18 -37.71 -8.09
CA ARG A 398 2.83 -37.83 -6.66
C ARG A 398 1.32 -37.93 -6.42
N LYS A 399 0.52 -37.22 -7.19
CA LYS A 399 -0.95 -37.28 -7.09
C LYS A 399 -1.52 -38.65 -7.44
N ILE A 400 -0.92 -39.35 -8.36
CA ILE A 400 -1.29 -40.73 -8.69
C ILE A 400 -0.71 -41.78 -7.72
N GLY A 401 -0.09 -41.34 -6.62
CA GLY A 401 0.31 -42.18 -5.49
C GLY A 401 1.71 -42.75 -5.52
N TYR A 402 2.63 -42.17 -6.32
CA TYR A 402 4.00 -42.64 -6.46
C TYR A 402 5.00 -41.55 -6.02
N ASP A 403 6.25 -41.97 -5.67
CA ASP A 403 7.35 -41.06 -5.35
C ASP A 403 8.40 -41.10 -6.48
N GLU A 404 8.75 -39.96 -7.02
CA GLU A 404 9.76 -39.83 -8.08
C GLU A 404 11.15 -40.31 -7.63
N ASN A 405 11.45 -40.23 -6.34
CA ASN A 405 12.74 -40.67 -5.80
C ASN A 405 12.93 -42.20 -5.88
N ASP A 406 11.86 -42.97 -5.81
CA ASP A 406 11.91 -44.43 -5.88
C ASP A 406 12.31 -44.86 -7.29
N ILE A 407 11.75 -44.26 -8.33
CA ILE A 407 12.11 -44.55 -9.71
C ILE A 407 13.50 -44.01 -10.02
N ARG A 408 13.83 -42.80 -9.65
CA ARG A 408 15.15 -42.20 -9.92
C ARG A 408 16.29 -42.92 -9.23
N LYS A 409 16.07 -43.52 -8.05
CA LYS A 409 17.07 -44.37 -7.37
C LYS A 409 17.23 -45.76 -8.02
N SER A 410 16.19 -46.27 -8.68
CA SER A 410 16.20 -47.56 -9.33
C SER A 410 16.80 -47.55 -10.76
N LEU A 411 16.83 -46.37 -11.37
CA LEU A 411 17.29 -46.18 -12.77
C LEU A 411 18.30 -45.05 -12.83
N GLU A 412 19.53 -45.38 -13.24
CA GLU A 412 20.62 -44.41 -13.36
C GLU A 412 20.57 -43.71 -14.73
N ARG A 413 20.68 -42.39 -14.77
CA ARG A 413 20.80 -41.61 -16.02
C ARG A 413 22.19 -41.86 -16.62
N ILE A 414 22.23 -42.38 -17.85
CA ILE A 414 23.47 -42.75 -18.56
C ILE A 414 24.01 -41.55 -19.33
N GLU A 415 23.17 -40.89 -20.11
CA GLU A 415 23.52 -39.77 -20.99
C GLU A 415 22.39 -38.76 -21.01
N GLU A 416 22.72 -37.51 -21.32
CA GLU A 416 21.72 -36.46 -21.51
C GLU A 416 22.12 -35.43 -22.57
N VAL A 417 21.12 -34.86 -23.25
CA VAL A 417 21.23 -33.64 -24.02
C VAL A 417 20.23 -32.64 -23.36
N PRO A 418 20.76 -31.68 -22.62
CA PRO A 418 19.92 -30.77 -21.82
C PRO A 418 19.00 -29.92 -22.69
N PHE A 419 18.00 -29.30 -22.08
CA PHE A 419 17.08 -28.40 -22.77
C PHE A 419 17.82 -27.21 -23.39
N ASP A 420 17.48 -26.92 -24.64
CA ASP A 420 17.98 -25.77 -25.38
C ASP A 420 16.80 -25.03 -26.01
N SER A 421 16.76 -23.70 -25.89
CA SER A 421 15.64 -22.86 -26.33
C SER A 421 15.48 -22.78 -27.85
N ASP A 422 16.57 -22.92 -28.61
CA ASP A 422 16.54 -22.89 -30.08
C ASP A 422 16.09 -24.26 -30.62
N ARG A 423 16.57 -25.32 -29.97
CA ARG A 423 16.22 -26.72 -30.27
C ARG A 423 14.84 -27.10 -29.73
N LYS A 424 14.36 -26.46 -28.67
CA LYS A 424 13.05 -26.63 -28.00
C LYS A 424 12.76 -28.06 -27.51
N MET A 425 13.76 -28.80 -27.14
CA MET A 425 13.62 -30.18 -26.66
C MET A 425 14.76 -30.55 -25.70
N MET A 426 14.53 -31.63 -24.92
CA MET A 426 15.46 -32.26 -24.00
C MET A 426 15.37 -33.76 -24.16
N SER A 427 16.52 -34.47 -24.08
CA SER A 427 16.59 -35.94 -24.16
C SER A 427 17.49 -36.51 -23.10
N THR A 428 17.09 -37.64 -22.51
CA THR A 428 17.84 -38.37 -21.48
C THR A 428 17.84 -39.86 -21.80
N LYS A 429 18.95 -40.57 -21.48
CA LYS A 429 19.12 -42.01 -21.74
C LYS A 429 19.16 -42.79 -20.45
N TYR A 430 18.36 -43.83 -20.38
CA TYR A 430 18.26 -44.75 -19.24
C TYR A 430 18.29 -46.20 -19.69
N LYS A 431 18.77 -47.09 -18.83
CA LYS A 431 18.66 -48.54 -19.05
C LYS A 431 17.46 -49.08 -18.27
N MET A 432 16.42 -49.47 -18.98
CA MET A 432 15.18 -50.00 -18.39
C MET A 432 14.98 -51.44 -18.83
N HIS A 433 14.84 -52.40 -17.89
CA HIS A 433 14.65 -53.83 -18.17
C HIS A 433 15.71 -54.43 -19.10
N GLY A 434 16.93 -53.91 -19.09
CA GLY A 434 18.03 -54.42 -19.92
C GLY A 434 18.18 -53.74 -21.29
N VAL A 435 17.25 -52.89 -21.71
CA VAL A 435 17.20 -52.15 -22.96
C VAL A 435 17.50 -50.66 -22.70
N ASN A 436 18.27 -50.01 -23.57
CA ASN A 436 18.52 -48.57 -23.49
C ASN A 436 17.37 -47.78 -24.12
N HIS A 437 16.76 -46.92 -23.31
CA HIS A 437 15.69 -46.04 -23.75
C HIS A 437 16.17 -44.58 -23.76
N ILE A 438 15.92 -43.90 -24.85
CA ILE A 438 16.07 -42.43 -24.93
C ILE A 438 14.70 -41.81 -24.80
N LEU A 439 14.50 -41.08 -23.71
CA LEU A 439 13.26 -40.35 -23.38
C LEU A 439 13.42 -38.90 -23.83
N THR A 440 12.40 -38.36 -24.49
CA THR A 440 12.45 -37.01 -25.08
C THR A 440 11.19 -36.23 -24.83
N LYS A 441 11.36 -35.01 -24.37
CA LYS A 441 10.24 -34.04 -24.22
C LYS A 441 10.54 -32.71 -24.93
N GLY A 442 9.51 -32.02 -25.40
CA GLY A 442 9.69 -30.72 -26.04
C GLY A 442 8.47 -30.18 -26.77
N ALA A 443 8.70 -29.26 -27.68
CA ALA A 443 7.65 -28.62 -28.47
C ALA A 443 7.10 -29.59 -29.55
N LEU A 444 5.79 -29.56 -29.78
CA LEU A 444 5.13 -30.48 -30.73
C LEU A 444 5.67 -30.34 -32.15
N ASP A 445 5.89 -29.11 -32.61
CA ASP A 445 6.38 -28.80 -33.95
C ASP A 445 7.74 -29.46 -34.23
N VAL A 446 8.56 -29.60 -33.20
CA VAL A 446 9.91 -30.20 -33.32
C VAL A 446 9.86 -31.72 -33.16
N ILE A 447 9.13 -32.25 -32.16
CA ILE A 447 9.14 -33.69 -31.87
C ILE A 447 8.31 -34.48 -32.87
N LEU A 448 7.14 -33.99 -33.28
CA LEU A 448 6.26 -34.71 -34.18
C LEU A 448 6.87 -34.98 -35.55
N ASP A 449 7.72 -34.08 -36.05
CA ASP A 449 8.43 -34.25 -37.31
C ASP A 449 9.55 -35.31 -37.23
N ARG A 450 10.04 -35.58 -36.01
CA ARG A 450 11.05 -36.60 -35.72
C ARG A 450 10.48 -37.95 -35.31
N CYS A 451 9.14 -38.10 -35.27
CA CYS A 451 8.46 -39.34 -34.95
C CYS A 451 8.14 -40.15 -36.21
N ILE A 452 8.56 -41.43 -36.21
CA ILE A 452 8.23 -42.39 -37.24
C ILE A 452 7.15 -43.37 -36.81
N SER A 453 6.92 -43.53 -35.51
CA SER A 453 5.96 -44.46 -34.93
C SER A 453 5.13 -43.79 -33.84
N ILE A 454 4.05 -44.41 -33.43
CA ILE A 454 3.15 -43.99 -32.36
C ILE A 454 2.83 -45.18 -31.42
N ALA A 455 2.87 -44.93 -30.13
CA ALA A 455 2.41 -45.86 -29.12
C ALA A 455 0.87 -45.81 -29.02
N THR A 456 0.21 -46.96 -29.01
CA THR A 456 -1.23 -47.12 -28.86
C THR A 456 -1.55 -48.15 -27.79
N LYS A 457 -2.84 -48.31 -27.43
CA LYS A 457 -3.28 -49.41 -26.54
C LYS A 457 -2.94 -50.80 -27.05
N GLU A 458 -2.83 -50.96 -28.36
CA GLU A 458 -2.56 -52.22 -29.02
C GLU A 458 -1.05 -52.48 -29.28
N GLY A 459 -0.20 -51.52 -28.92
CA GLY A 459 1.23 -51.57 -29.13
C GLY A 459 1.77 -50.46 -30.06
N VAL A 460 3.04 -50.51 -30.41
CA VAL A 460 3.72 -49.55 -31.26
C VAL A 460 3.45 -49.86 -32.74
N ARG A 461 3.09 -48.85 -33.52
CA ARG A 461 2.89 -48.95 -34.98
C ARG A 461 3.43 -47.69 -35.70
N PRO A 462 3.71 -47.78 -37.03
CA PRO A 462 4.05 -46.61 -37.81
C PRO A 462 3.02 -45.50 -37.68
N ILE A 463 3.48 -44.25 -37.52
CA ILE A 463 2.61 -43.07 -37.44
C ILE A 463 2.05 -42.72 -38.83
N THR A 464 0.74 -42.53 -38.93
CA THR A 464 0.08 -42.15 -40.17
C THR A 464 -0.13 -40.63 -40.30
N LYS A 465 -0.49 -40.15 -41.48
CA LYS A 465 -0.87 -38.74 -41.69
C LYS A 465 -2.11 -38.36 -40.86
N GLU A 466 -3.07 -39.28 -40.76
CA GLU A 466 -4.29 -39.11 -39.97
C GLU A 466 -3.99 -38.97 -38.48
N ASP A 467 -3.01 -39.73 -37.97
CA ASP A 467 -2.56 -39.62 -36.59
C ASP A 467 -1.95 -38.21 -36.33
N LYS A 468 -1.07 -37.78 -37.24
CA LYS A 468 -0.45 -36.41 -37.12
C LYS A 468 -1.50 -35.32 -37.16
N GLU A 469 -2.51 -35.42 -38.02
CA GLU A 469 -3.62 -34.45 -38.08
C GLU A 469 -4.45 -34.42 -36.79
N LYS A 470 -4.75 -35.60 -36.20
CA LYS A 470 -5.47 -35.69 -34.92
C LYS A 470 -4.64 -35.06 -33.77
N ILE A 471 -3.35 -35.32 -33.70
CA ILE A 471 -2.44 -34.76 -32.72
C ILE A 471 -2.38 -33.23 -32.85
N LEU A 472 -2.21 -32.71 -34.06
CA LEU A 472 -2.17 -31.28 -34.33
C LEU A 472 -3.50 -30.60 -33.97
N LEU A 473 -4.63 -31.23 -34.29
CA LEU A 473 -5.96 -30.72 -33.92
C LEU A 473 -6.14 -30.66 -32.40
N GLN A 474 -5.67 -31.70 -31.69
CA GLN A 474 -5.76 -31.73 -30.24
C GLN A 474 -4.87 -30.68 -29.57
N ASN A 475 -3.64 -30.51 -30.06
CA ASN A 475 -2.76 -29.45 -29.61
C ASN A 475 -3.39 -28.05 -29.83
N LYS A 476 -4.01 -27.84 -30.99
CA LYS A 476 -4.73 -26.61 -31.30
C LYS A 476 -5.88 -26.36 -30.30
N LYS A 477 -6.68 -27.38 -29.98
CA LYS A 477 -7.74 -27.28 -28.97
C LYS A 477 -7.18 -26.91 -27.59
N TYR A 478 -6.13 -27.54 -27.14
CA TYR A 478 -5.47 -27.23 -25.89
C TYR A 478 -4.92 -25.78 -25.86
N SER A 479 -4.31 -25.36 -26.96
CA SER A 479 -3.80 -23.99 -27.11
C SER A 479 -4.94 -22.95 -27.11
N GLU A 480 -6.10 -23.25 -27.73
CA GLU A 480 -7.29 -22.39 -27.71
C GLU A 480 -7.91 -22.31 -26.30
N GLU A 481 -7.76 -23.34 -25.47
CA GLU A 481 -8.10 -23.33 -24.04
C GLU A 481 -7.06 -22.58 -23.18
N GLY A 482 -5.98 -22.09 -23.76
CA GLY A 482 -4.90 -21.37 -23.06
C GLY A 482 -3.88 -22.27 -22.38
N LEU A 483 -3.91 -23.58 -22.68
CA LEU A 483 -2.99 -24.54 -22.09
C LEU A 483 -1.63 -24.55 -22.81
N ARG A 484 -0.56 -24.63 -22.04
CA ARG A 484 0.78 -24.94 -22.55
C ARG A 484 0.88 -26.44 -22.78
N VAL A 485 1.33 -26.84 -23.95
CA VAL A 485 1.43 -28.27 -24.32
C VAL A 485 2.89 -28.69 -24.41
N LEU A 486 3.21 -29.78 -23.75
CA LEU A 486 4.51 -30.46 -23.84
C LEU A 486 4.31 -31.83 -24.49
N THR A 487 5.16 -32.15 -25.45
CA THR A 487 5.10 -33.41 -26.20
C THR A 487 6.13 -34.38 -25.65
N PHE A 488 5.78 -35.64 -25.58
CA PHE A 488 6.59 -36.75 -25.10
C PHE A 488 6.77 -37.81 -26.15
N ALA A 489 7.99 -38.31 -26.29
CA ALA A 489 8.35 -39.37 -27.22
C ALA A 489 9.55 -40.16 -26.69
N TYR A 490 9.70 -41.39 -27.13
CA TYR A 490 10.83 -42.20 -26.76
C TYR A 490 11.36 -43.01 -27.95
N LYS A 491 12.55 -43.59 -27.82
CA LYS A 491 13.06 -44.65 -28.68
C LYS A 491 13.95 -45.62 -27.91
N GLU A 492 14.02 -46.82 -28.40
CA GLU A 492 14.99 -47.85 -27.94
C GLU A 492 16.22 -47.78 -28.82
N SER A 493 17.41 -47.47 -28.26
CA SER A 493 18.64 -47.32 -29.04
C SER A 493 19.87 -47.46 -28.17
N ASP A 494 20.85 -48.25 -28.68
CA ASP A 494 22.18 -48.36 -28.11
C ASP A 494 23.13 -47.23 -28.58
N GLU A 495 22.74 -46.41 -29.54
CA GLU A 495 23.52 -45.29 -30.03
C GLU A 495 23.85 -44.29 -28.92
N GLN A 496 25.01 -43.63 -29.01
CA GLN A 496 25.36 -42.53 -28.12
C GLN A 496 24.36 -41.37 -28.30
N LEU A 497 23.84 -40.86 -27.21
CA LEU A 497 22.90 -39.75 -27.26
C LEU A 497 23.65 -38.44 -27.56
N SER A 498 23.29 -37.81 -28.67
CA SER A 498 23.78 -36.50 -29.10
C SER A 498 22.69 -35.74 -29.86
N VAL A 499 22.93 -34.46 -30.14
CA VAL A 499 22.00 -33.65 -30.92
C VAL A 499 21.74 -34.26 -32.31
N ASP A 500 22.72 -34.92 -32.89
CA ASP A 500 22.62 -35.54 -34.22
C ASP A 500 21.90 -36.91 -34.22
N THR A 501 21.61 -37.48 -33.06
CA THR A 501 20.91 -38.76 -32.92
C THR A 501 19.47 -38.61 -32.43
N GLU A 502 18.96 -37.37 -32.31
CA GLU A 502 17.59 -37.06 -31.83
C GLU A 502 16.54 -37.17 -32.96
N TYR A 503 16.32 -38.38 -33.50
CA TYR A 503 15.28 -38.68 -34.50
C TYR A 503 14.80 -40.14 -34.37
N ASP A 504 13.84 -40.56 -35.22
CA ASP A 504 13.22 -41.89 -35.24
C ASP A 504 12.48 -42.26 -33.93
N TYR A 505 11.77 -41.28 -33.36
CA TYR A 505 11.05 -41.45 -32.11
C TYR A 505 9.69 -42.14 -32.28
N ILE A 506 9.21 -42.73 -31.19
CA ILE A 506 7.89 -43.25 -30.99
C ILE A 506 7.09 -42.17 -30.22
N PHE A 507 6.09 -41.59 -30.82
CA PHE A 507 5.23 -40.61 -30.16
C PHE A 507 4.44 -41.24 -29.02
N LEU A 508 4.48 -40.68 -27.82
CA LEU A 508 3.76 -41.12 -26.62
C LEU A 508 2.49 -40.33 -26.40
N GLY A 509 2.59 -39.01 -26.32
CA GLY A 509 1.46 -38.21 -25.96
C GLY A 509 1.76 -36.71 -25.79
N LEU A 510 0.71 -35.98 -25.45
CA LEU A 510 0.77 -34.56 -25.09
C LEU A 510 0.34 -34.41 -23.65
N VAL A 511 1.09 -33.62 -22.87
CA VAL A 511 0.69 -33.20 -21.53
C VAL A 511 0.40 -31.70 -21.58
N SER A 512 -0.82 -31.32 -21.24
CA SER A 512 -1.23 -29.94 -21.21
C SER A 512 -1.26 -29.40 -19.78
N MET A 513 -0.80 -28.17 -19.60
CA MET A 513 -0.67 -27.55 -18.29
C MET A 513 -0.96 -26.04 -18.34
N ILE A 514 -1.32 -25.46 -17.20
CA ILE A 514 -1.63 -24.06 -17.07
C ILE A 514 -1.10 -23.52 -15.74
N ASP A 515 -0.71 -22.25 -15.71
CA ASP A 515 -0.60 -21.50 -14.47
C ASP A 515 -2.01 -21.06 -14.07
N SER A 516 -2.61 -21.82 -13.15
CA SER A 516 -4.02 -21.68 -12.79
C SER A 516 -4.33 -20.33 -12.13
N PRO A 517 -5.46 -19.69 -12.49
CA PRO A 517 -5.93 -18.53 -11.73
C PRO A 517 -6.08 -18.86 -10.24
N ARG A 518 -5.83 -17.87 -9.38
CA ARG A 518 -6.18 -17.99 -7.95
C ARG A 518 -7.69 -18.05 -7.80
N GLU A 519 -8.19 -18.82 -6.86
CA GLU A 519 -9.64 -18.97 -6.61
C GLU A 519 -10.31 -17.62 -6.34
N GLU A 520 -9.63 -16.74 -5.60
CA GLU A 520 -10.14 -15.44 -5.21
C GLU A 520 -10.13 -14.42 -6.38
N SER A 521 -9.33 -14.65 -7.42
CA SER A 521 -9.16 -13.68 -8.52
C SER A 521 -10.47 -13.39 -9.24
N LYS A 522 -11.30 -14.42 -9.48
CA LYS A 522 -12.59 -14.27 -10.16
C LYS A 522 -13.55 -13.37 -9.36
N GLN A 523 -13.66 -13.59 -8.05
CA GLN A 523 -14.50 -12.77 -7.20
C GLN A 523 -13.94 -11.34 -7.07
N ALA A 524 -12.62 -11.20 -6.92
CA ALA A 524 -11.96 -9.90 -6.83
C ALA A 524 -12.13 -9.06 -8.11
N VAL A 525 -12.06 -9.69 -9.29
CA VAL A 525 -12.35 -9.02 -10.57
C VAL A 525 -13.82 -8.56 -10.63
N ALA A 526 -14.76 -9.39 -10.19
CA ALA A 526 -16.18 -9.03 -10.13
C ALA A 526 -16.41 -7.85 -9.17
N ASP A 527 -15.77 -7.86 -8.01
CA ASP A 527 -15.82 -6.78 -7.03
C ASP A 527 -15.20 -5.47 -7.57
N ALA A 528 -14.06 -5.55 -8.28
CA ALA A 528 -13.45 -4.41 -8.97
C ALA A 528 -14.43 -3.76 -9.95
N ILE A 529 -15.07 -4.56 -10.78
CA ILE A 529 -16.01 -4.08 -11.80
C ILE A 529 -17.26 -3.48 -11.15
N SER A 530 -17.80 -4.10 -10.09
CA SER A 530 -18.93 -3.56 -9.32
C SER A 530 -18.57 -2.23 -8.65
N ALA A 531 -17.29 -2.06 -8.29
CA ALA A 531 -16.71 -0.84 -7.73
C ALA A 531 -16.45 0.25 -8.79
N GLY A 532 -16.81 0.02 -10.07
CA GLY A 532 -16.55 0.95 -11.18
C GLY A 532 -15.09 1.03 -11.59
N ILE A 533 -14.29 0.02 -11.29
CA ILE A 533 -12.88 -0.09 -11.65
C ILE A 533 -12.77 -1.00 -12.87
N LYS A 534 -11.98 -0.61 -13.87
CA LYS A 534 -11.65 -1.44 -15.00
C LYS A 534 -10.38 -2.26 -14.72
N PRO A 535 -10.48 -3.59 -14.49
CA PRO A 535 -9.31 -4.45 -14.46
C PRO A 535 -8.81 -4.72 -15.88
N ILE A 536 -7.49 -4.74 -16.04
CA ILE A 536 -6.77 -4.96 -17.30
C ILE A 536 -5.67 -5.98 -17.01
N MET A 537 -5.54 -6.97 -17.88
CA MET A 537 -4.44 -7.94 -17.81
C MET A 537 -3.29 -7.49 -18.73
N ILE A 538 -2.09 -7.48 -18.17
CA ILE A 538 -0.84 -7.22 -18.89
C ILE A 538 0.06 -8.44 -18.70
N THR A 539 0.63 -9.00 -19.78
CA THR A 539 1.45 -10.22 -19.65
C THR A 539 2.46 -10.38 -20.78
N GLY A 540 3.55 -11.11 -20.50
CA GLY A 540 4.49 -11.60 -21.50
C GLY A 540 3.98 -12.80 -22.31
N ASP A 541 2.86 -13.42 -21.88
CA ASP A 541 2.29 -14.60 -22.54
C ASP A 541 1.72 -14.31 -23.94
N HIS A 542 1.48 -15.41 -24.66
CA HIS A 542 0.83 -15.35 -25.96
C HIS A 542 -0.63 -14.85 -25.84
N LYS A 543 -1.09 -14.07 -26.83
CA LYS A 543 -2.42 -13.43 -26.87
C LYS A 543 -3.57 -14.42 -26.62
N VAL A 544 -3.50 -15.65 -27.17
CA VAL A 544 -4.54 -16.68 -27.01
C VAL A 544 -4.64 -17.14 -25.56
N THR A 545 -3.50 -17.49 -24.93
CA THR A 545 -3.42 -17.91 -23.52
C THR A 545 -3.91 -16.81 -22.58
N ALA A 546 -3.41 -15.59 -22.79
CA ALA A 546 -3.80 -14.43 -21.99
C ALA A 546 -5.33 -14.15 -22.07
N THR A 547 -5.90 -14.23 -23.26
CA THR A 547 -7.34 -14.02 -23.48
C THR A 547 -8.18 -15.11 -22.83
N ALA A 548 -7.75 -16.39 -22.90
CA ALA A 548 -8.45 -17.51 -22.29
C ALA A 548 -8.52 -17.36 -20.75
N ILE A 549 -7.38 -17.05 -20.11
CA ILE A 549 -7.31 -16.82 -18.67
C ILE A 549 -8.14 -15.59 -18.27
N ALA A 550 -7.99 -14.47 -19.02
CA ALA A 550 -8.74 -13.25 -18.76
C ALA A 550 -10.26 -13.45 -18.86
N ARG A 551 -10.73 -14.31 -19.79
CA ARG A 551 -12.14 -14.69 -19.93
C ARG A 551 -12.60 -15.53 -18.74
N GLN A 552 -11.79 -16.49 -18.29
CA GLN A 552 -12.11 -17.37 -17.16
C GLN A 552 -12.33 -16.60 -15.85
N ILE A 553 -11.51 -15.55 -15.62
CA ILE A 553 -11.63 -14.71 -14.40
C ILE A 553 -12.54 -13.49 -14.59
N GLY A 554 -13.07 -13.25 -15.79
CA GLY A 554 -14.05 -12.20 -16.08
C GLY A 554 -13.48 -10.83 -16.43
N ILE A 555 -12.18 -10.71 -16.69
CA ILE A 555 -11.53 -9.48 -17.19
C ILE A 555 -11.92 -9.25 -18.65
N PHE A 556 -11.86 -10.30 -19.50
CA PHE A 556 -12.19 -10.22 -20.92
C PHE A 556 -13.65 -10.60 -21.15
N ARG A 557 -14.42 -9.70 -21.74
CA ARG A 557 -15.86 -9.81 -21.96
C ARG A 557 -16.21 -9.66 -23.45
N ASP A 558 -17.46 -9.95 -23.81
CA ASP A 558 -17.92 -9.76 -25.18
C ASP A 558 -17.83 -8.28 -25.57
N GLY A 559 -17.17 -8.03 -26.70
CA GLY A 559 -16.86 -6.68 -27.20
C GLY A 559 -15.51 -6.10 -26.76
N ASP A 560 -14.79 -6.76 -25.84
CA ASP A 560 -13.43 -6.38 -25.46
C ASP A 560 -12.41 -6.80 -26.54
N ILE A 561 -11.25 -6.11 -26.53
CA ILE A 561 -10.16 -6.32 -27.47
C ILE A 561 -8.92 -6.79 -26.70
N ALA A 562 -8.20 -7.76 -27.27
CA ALA A 562 -6.86 -8.13 -26.85
C ALA A 562 -5.85 -7.63 -27.88
N VAL A 563 -4.74 -7.04 -27.41
CA VAL A 563 -3.70 -6.42 -28.25
C VAL A 563 -2.34 -6.98 -27.89
N THR A 564 -1.49 -7.23 -28.90
CA THR A 564 -0.07 -7.58 -28.67
C THR A 564 0.80 -6.34 -28.56
N GLY A 565 2.04 -6.49 -28.01
CA GLY A 565 3.02 -5.41 -27.98
C GLY A 565 3.30 -4.83 -29.37
N MET A 566 3.47 -5.67 -30.41
CA MET A 566 3.67 -5.22 -31.79
C MET A 566 2.47 -4.44 -32.36
N GLU A 567 1.25 -4.90 -32.09
CA GLU A 567 0.04 -4.17 -32.48
C GLU A 567 -0.04 -2.82 -31.75
N LEU A 568 0.33 -2.77 -30.45
CA LEU A 568 0.39 -1.55 -29.68
C LEU A 568 1.45 -0.57 -30.20
N ASP A 569 2.64 -1.05 -30.57
CA ASP A 569 3.72 -0.23 -31.13
C ASP A 569 3.35 0.41 -32.48
N SER A 570 2.52 -0.28 -33.27
CA SER A 570 2.00 0.24 -34.56
C SER A 570 0.93 1.33 -34.41
N MET A 571 0.29 1.44 -33.24
CA MET A 571 -0.73 2.45 -32.96
C MET A 571 -0.11 3.81 -32.62
N SER A 572 -0.65 4.88 -33.15
CA SER A 572 -0.35 6.23 -32.65
C SER A 572 -1.01 6.45 -31.29
N ASP A 573 -0.53 7.44 -30.52
CA ASP A 573 -1.13 7.77 -29.21
C ASP A 573 -2.60 8.19 -29.33
N THR A 574 -2.95 8.88 -30.41
CA THR A 574 -4.34 9.30 -30.69
C THR A 574 -5.26 8.13 -31.01
N GLU A 575 -4.76 7.08 -31.67
CA GLU A 575 -5.51 5.84 -31.93
C GLU A 575 -5.65 5.01 -30.65
N LEU A 576 -4.57 4.89 -29.86
CA LEU A 576 -4.62 4.24 -28.57
C LEU A 576 -5.63 4.92 -27.64
N ASP A 577 -5.62 6.24 -27.54
CA ASP A 577 -6.56 6.98 -26.70
C ASP A 577 -8.03 6.78 -27.13
N LYS A 578 -8.32 6.51 -28.40
CA LYS A 578 -9.68 6.21 -28.90
C LYS A 578 -10.13 4.78 -28.56
N THR A 579 -9.20 3.83 -28.51
CA THR A 579 -9.50 2.38 -28.41
C THR A 579 -9.27 1.81 -27.02
N ILE A 580 -8.46 2.47 -26.19
CA ILE A 580 -7.97 1.96 -24.91
C ILE A 580 -9.08 1.46 -23.96
N GLU A 581 -10.26 2.11 -23.98
CA GLU A 581 -11.40 1.71 -23.15
C GLU A 581 -11.98 0.34 -23.50
N LYS A 582 -11.74 -0.14 -24.75
CA LYS A 582 -12.16 -1.47 -25.21
C LYS A 582 -11.09 -2.54 -25.00
N ILE A 583 -9.83 -2.12 -24.76
CA ILE A 583 -8.74 -3.07 -24.59
C ILE A 583 -8.73 -3.55 -23.12
N SER A 584 -8.81 -4.86 -22.92
CA SER A 584 -8.80 -5.49 -21.60
C SER A 584 -7.61 -6.44 -21.41
N VAL A 585 -6.90 -6.81 -22.48
CA VAL A 585 -5.73 -7.70 -22.44
C VAL A 585 -4.62 -7.15 -23.33
N TYR A 586 -3.42 -7.03 -22.77
CA TYR A 586 -2.19 -6.72 -23.47
C TYR A 586 -1.22 -7.89 -23.33
N ALA A 587 -0.83 -8.50 -24.43
CA ALA A 587 -0.03 -9.71 -24.53
C ALA A 587 1.33 -9.44 -25.17
N ARG A 588 2.40 -10.11 -24.72
CA ARG A 588 3.78 -9.95 -25.23
C ARG A 588 4.24 -8.50 -25.25
N VAL A 589 4.02 -7.79 -24.16
CA VAL A 589 4.37 -6.37 -24.03
C VAL A 589 5.78 -6.18 -23.46
N SER A 590 6.47 -5.15 -23.96
CA SER A 590 7.75 -4.69 -23.44
C SER A 590 7.56 -3.77 -22.20
N PRO A 591 8.63 -3.47 -21.45
CA PRO A 591 8.57 -2.48 -20.35
C PRO A 591 8.07 -1.11 -20.81
N GLU A 592 8.48 -0.65 -22.00
CA GLU A 592 8.07 0.61 -22.60
C GLU A 592 6.56 0.61 -22.89
N ASN A 593 6.03 -0.52 -23.37
CA ASN A 593 4.60 -0.69 -23.59
C ASN A 593 3.81 -0.54 -22.27
N LYS A 594 4.32 -1.10 -21.16
CA LYS A 594 3.68 -0.97 -19.83
C LYS A 594 3.57 0.48 -19.42
N ILE A 595 4.64 1.28 -19.59
CA ILE A 595 4.61 2.73 -19.31
C ILE A 595 3.59 3.43 -20.18
N ARG A 596 3.59 3.16 -21.49
CA ARG A 596 2.69 3.78 -22.46
C ARG A 596 1.21 3.50 -22.17
N ILE A 597 0.88 2.29 -21.73
CA ILE A 597 -0.49 1.91 -21.30
C ILE A 597 -0.91 2.74 -20.08
N VAL A 598 -0.05 2.85 -19.06
CA VAL A 598 -0.31 3.66 -17.86
C VAL A 598 -0.55 5.12 -18.25
N GLU A 599 0.33 5.71 -19.06
CA GLU A 599 0.21 7.10 -19.51
C GLU A 599 -1.07 7.38 -20.30
N ALA A 600 -1.46 6.45 -21.18
CA ALA A 600 -2.67 6.59 -21.96
C ALA A 600 -3.93 6.61 -21.09
N TRP A 601 -4.01 5.78 -20.06
CA TRP A 601 -5.09 5.84 -19.09
C TRP A 601 -5.06 7.11 -18.24
N GLN A 602 -3.88 7.58 -17.82
CA GLN A 602 -3.71 8.83 -17.09
C GLN A 602 -4.11 10.06 -17.93
N ARG A 603 -3.78 10.08 -19.24
CA ARG A 603 -4.23 11.14 -20.18
C ARG A 603 -5.75 11.27 -20.23
N LYS A 604 -6.47 10.17 -20.08
CA LYS A 604 -7.96 10.15 -19.97
C LYS A 604 -8.49 10.57 -18.59
N GLY A 605 -7.62 10.94 -17.65
CA GLY A 605 -8.00 11.38 -16.32
C GLY A 605 -8.26 10.25 -15.32
N ASN A 606 -7.87 9.02 -15.62
CA ASN A 606 -7.98 7.89 -14.72
C ASN A 606 -6.85 7.85 -13.70
N ILE A 607 -7.13 7.31 -12.52
CA ILE A 607 -6.14 6.96 -11.51
C ILE A 607 -5.79 5.49 -11.69
N VAL A 608 -4.54 5.26 -12.05
CA VAL A 608 -4.06 3.95 -12.48
C VAL A 608 -3.27 3.27 -11.36
N SER A 609 -3.67 2.05 -11.01
CA SER A 609 -2.86 1.11 -10.23
C SER A 609 -2.17 0.15 -11.19
N MET A 610 -0.86 -0.08 -11.03
CA MET A 610 -0.07 -1.01 -11.84
C MET A 610 0.60 -2.03 -10.94
N THR A 611 0.47 -3.33 -11.23
CA THR A 611 1.19 -4.39 -10.52
C THR A 611 2.40 -4.88 -11.30
N GLY A 612 3.41 -5.36 -10.60
CA GLY A 612 4.58 -5.99 -11.19
C GLY A 612 5.49 -6.63 -10.13
N ASP A 613 6.31 -7.57 -10.55
CA ASP A 613 7.23 -8.31 -9.67
C ASP A 613 8.70 -8.18 -10.10
N GLY A 614 8.96 -7.84 -11.37
CA GLY A 614 10.28 -7.80 -11.96
C GLY A 614 10.91 -6.42 -12.07
N VAL A 615 12.20 -6.43 -12.43
CA VAL A 615 12.98 -5.23 -12.79
C VAL A 615 12.33 -4.48 -13.95
N ASN A 616 11.78 -5.24 -14.91
CA ASN A 616 11.14 -4.71 -16.11
C ASN A 616 9.85 -3.92 -15.82
N ASP A 617 9.28 -4.12 -14.63
CA ASP A 617 8.04 -3.44 -14.21
C ASP A 617 8.31 -2.14 -13.48
N ALA A 618 9.49 -1.99 -12.87
CA ALA A 618 9.83 -0.87 -12.00
C ALA A 618 9.54 0.52 -12.62
N PRO A 619 9.86 0.79 -13.90
CA PRO A 619 9.53 2.08 -14.51
C PRO A 619 8.02 2.32 -14.60
N ALA A 620 7.22 1.31 -14.93
CA ALA A 620 5.76 1.41 -15.00
C ALA A 620 5.13 1.54 -13.60
N LEU A 621 5.67 0.82 -12.58
CA LEU A 621 5.26 0.95 -11.18
C LEU A 621 5.50 2.37 -10.65
N LYS A 622 6.65 2.96 -10.96
CA LYS A 622 6.99 4.33 -10.56
C LYS A 622 6.14 5.38 -11.27
N LYS A 623 5.73 5.10 -12.51
CA LYS A 623 4.90 6.00 -13.34
C LYS A 623 3.43 5.98 -12.94
N ALA A 624 2.92 4.85 -12.49
CA ALA A 624 1.53 4.70 -12.05
C ALA A 624 1.21 5.60 -10.85
N ASP A 625 -0.06 5.95 -10.67
CA ASP A 625 -0.51 6.68 -9.47
C ASP A 625 -0.33 5.81 -8.23
N ILE A 626 -0.46 4.49 -8.40
CA ILE A 626 -0.18 3.48 -7.38
C ILE A 626 0.56 2.31 -8.02
N GLY A 627 1.88 2.27 -7.86
CA GLY A 627 2.67 1.08 -8.13
C GLY A 627 2.47 0.05 -7.01
N VAL A 628 2.25 -1.20 -7.37
CA VAL A 628 2.00 -2.33 -6.47
C VAL A 628 3.01 -3.43 -6.77
N ALA A 629 3.90 -3.70 -5.83
CA ALA A 629 4.87 -4.77 -5.96
C ALA A 629 4.42 -6.04 -5.22
N MET A 630 4.86 -7.18 -5.71
CA MET A 630 4.72 -8.46 -5.04
C MET A 630 5.69 -8.54 -3.85
N GLY A 631 5.25 -9.11 -2.74
CA GLY A 631 6.06 -9.21 -1.50
C GLY A 631 6.90 -10.48 -1.46
N ILE A 632 6.38 -11.58 -2.01
CA ILE A 632 7.02 -12.90 -2.02
C ILE A 632 7.89 -13.04 -3.27
N THR A 633 7.30 -12.88 -4.46
CA THR A 633 7.99 -13.08 -5.74
C THR A 633 8.67 -11.82 -6.27
N GLY A 634 8.30 -10.65 -5.74
CA GLY A 634 8.79 -9.35 -6.23
C GLY A 634 10.26 -9.10 -5.90
N THR A 635 11.01 -8.61 -6.89
CA THR A 635 12.39 -8.14 -6.71
C THR A 635 12.42 -6.89 -5.82
N GLU A 636 13.51 -6.66 -5.13
CA GLU A 636 13.68 -5.46 -4.28
C GLU A 636 13.51 -4.16 -5.07
N VAL A 637 13.86 -4.19 -6.35
CA VAL A 637 13.63 -3.08 -7.30
C VAL A 637 12.17 -2.77 -7.50
N SER A 638 11.36 -3.78 -7.78
CA SER A 638 9.91 -3.60 -7.94
C SER A 638 9.31 -3.08 -6.64
N LYS A 639 9.76 -3.61 -5.49
CA LYS A 639 9.34 -3.14 -4.16
C LYS A 639 9.75 -1.69 -3.94
N ASP A 640 10.98 -1.28 -4.33
CA ASP A 640 11.44 0.11 -4.16
C ASP A 640 10.66 1.09 -5.04
N ALA A 641 10.41 0.74 -6.29
CA ALA A 641 9.66 1.56 -7.23
C ALA A 641 8.16 1.70 -6.87
N SER A 642 7.62 0.81 -6.03
CA SER A 642 6.21 0.73 -5.69
C SER A 642 5.79 1.67 -4.57
N SER A 643 4.48 1.98 -4.51
CA SER A 643 3.82 2.69 -3.41
C SER A 643 3.15 1.75 -2.41
N MET A 644 2.89 0.50 -2.82
CA MET A 644 2.26 -0.54 -2.02
C MET A 644 2.94 -1.89 -2.31
N ILE A 645 3.08 -2.73 -1.28
CA ILE A 645 3.62 -4.08 -1.37
C ILE A 645 2.56 -5.06 -0.88
N LEU A 646 2.30 -6.13 -1.65
CA LEU A 646 1.37 -7.21 -1.30
C LEU A 646 2.15 -8.34 -0.65
N GLN A 647 1.97 -8.58 0.63
CA GLN A 647 2.68 -9.65 1.35
C GLN A 647 2.24 -11.06 0.96
N ASP A 648 1.11 -11.20 0.27
CA ASP A 648 0.50 -12.46 -0.17
C ASP A 648 0.47 -12.62 -1.70
N ASP A 649 1.04 -11.68 -2.44
CA ASP A 649 1.05 -11.63 -3.91
C ASP A 649 -0.35 -11.81 -4.53
N ASN A 650 -1.42 -11.38 -3.87
CA ASN A 650 -2.79 -11.68 -4.25
C ASN A 650 -3.53 -10.43 -4.77
N PHE A 651 -4.09 -10.52 -5.99
CA PHE A 651 -4.91 -9.47 -6.58
C PHE A 651 -6.11 -9.05 -5.70
N ALA A 652 -6.72 -10.00 -4.96
CA ALA A 652 -7.84 -9.71 -4.06
C ALA A 652 -7.45 -8.72 -2.96
N THR A 653 -6.20 -8.72 -2.52
CA THR A 653 -5.67 -7.80 -1.52
C THR A 653 -5.64 -6.36 -2.04
N ILE A 654 -5.44 -6.14 -3.35
CA ILE A 654 -5.56 -4.80 -3.97
C ILE A 654 -6.98 -4.26 -3.79
N ILE A 655 -7.99 -5.09 -4.04
CA ILE A 655 -9.40 -4.69 -3.92
C ILE A 655 -9.77 -4.36 -2.47
N LYS A 656 -9.25 -5.13 -1.50
CA LYS A 656 -9.38 -4.83 -0.07
C LYS A 656 -8.70 -3.49 0.27
N ALA A 657 -7.51 -3.23 -0.27
CA ALA A 657 -6.79 -1.97 -0.08
C ALA A 657 -7.56 -0.78 -0.66
N VAL A 658 -8.16 -0.92 -1.85
CA VAL A 658 -9.05 0.10 -2.45
C VAL A 658 -10.26 0.37 -1.56
N ALA A 659 -10.93 -0.69 -1.05
CA ALA A 659 -12.05 -0.55 -0.13
C ALA A 659 -11.65 0.20 1.15
N ASN A 660 -10.50 -0.13 1.73
CA ASN A 660 -9.96 0.56 2.90
C ASN A 660 -9.58 2.02 2.57
N GLY A 661 -8.98 2.31 1.41
CA GLY A 661 -8.68 3.67 0.98
C GLY A 661 -9.92 4.55 0.86
N ARG A 662 -11.01 4.02 0.27
CA ARG A 662 -12.33 4.68 0.20
C ARG A 662 -12.90 4.93 1.60
N ASN A 663 -12.77 3.95 2.50
CA ASN A 663 -13.23 4.07 3.88
C ASN A 663 -12.44 5.13 4.67
N VAL A 664 -11.12 5.13 4.57
CA VAL A 664 -10.25 6.14 5.22
C VAL A 664 -10.64 7.54 4.79
N PHE A 665 -10.82 7.77 3.49
CA PHE A 665 -11.25 9.08 2.98
C PHE A 665 -12.63 9.48 3.51
N ARG A 666 -13.61 8.55 3.53
CA ARG A 666 -14.94 8.78 4.10
C ARG A 666 -14.86 9.15 5.58
N ASN A 667 -14.07 8.42 6.35
CA ASN A 667 -13.90 8.65 7.77
C ASN A 667 -13.24 10.01 8.05
N ILE A 668 -12.22 10.37 7.27
CA ILE A 668 -11.62 11.71 7.32
C ILE A 668 -12.68 12.78 7.06
N LYS A 669 -13.48 12.63 6.00
CA LYS A 669 -14.55 13.57 5.66
C LYS A 669 -15.57 13.71 6.79
N ASN A 670 -15.94 12.60 7.43
CA ASN A 670 -16.87 12.57 8.55
C ASN A 670 -16.29 13.24 9.82
N SER A 671 -15.01 13.00 10.13
CA SER A 671 -14.31 13.68 11.23
C SER A 671 -14.22 15.20 10.99
N ILE A 672 -13.96 15.61 9.75
CA ILE A 672 -13.93 17.03 9.36
C ILE A 672 -15.33 17.65 9.51
N LEU A 673 -16.39 16.95 9.09
CA LEU A 673 -17.77 17.42 9.26
C LEU A 673 -18.11 17.64 10.73
N PHE A 674 -17.74 16.70 11.59
CA PHE A 674 -17.93 16.78 13.04
C PHE A 674 -17.27 18.03 13.63
N LEU A 675 -15.98 18.24 13.34
CA LEU A 675 -15.22 19.38 13.86
C LEU A 675 -15.79 20.72 13.36
N LEU A 676 -16.00 20.82 12.04
CA LEU A 676 -16.43 22.10 11.44
C LEU A 676 -17.87 22.45 11.81
N SER A 677 -18.80 21.51 11.85
CA SER A 677 -20.17 21.79 12.29
C SER A 677 -20.24 22.21 13.76
N GLY A 678 -19.42 21.58 14.61
CA GLY A 678 -19.31 21.99 16.00
C GLY A 678 -18.75 23.41 16.18
N ASN A 679 -17.70 23.76 15.41
CA ASN A 679 -17.15 25.11 15.44
C ASN A 679 -18.13 26.16 14.91
N MET A 680 -18.88 25.82 13.84
CA MET A 680 -19.95 26.70 13.33
C MET A 680 -21.03 26.98 14.38
N ALA A 681 -21.38 26.00 15.24
CA ALA A 681 -22.33 26.22 16.33
C ALA A 681 -21.81 27.24 17.33
N GLY A 682 -20.54 27.18 17.71
CA GLY A 682 -19.90 28.20 18.56
C GLY A 682 -19.91 29.60 17.91
N ILE A 683 -19.53 29.68 16.62
CA ILE A 683 -19.53 30.92 15.84
C ILE A 683 -20.95 31.53 15.82
N PHE A 684 -21.97 30.71 15.51
CA PHE A 684 -23.36 31.20 15.47
C PHE A 684 -23.84 31.72 16.84
N ALA A 685 -23.51 31.04 17.94
CA ALA A 685 -23.86 31.52 19.27
C ALA A 685 -23.18 32.84 19.62
N VAL A 686 -21.89 33.01 19.33
CA VAL A 686 -21.13 34.23 19.56
C VAL A 686 -21.65 35.37 18.69
N LEU A 687 -21.90 35.15 17.39
CA LEU A 687 -22.45 36.16 16.48
C LEU A 687 -23.86 36.61 16.91
N TYR A 688 -24.70 35.65 17.33
CA TYR A 688 -26.04 35.94 17.81
C TYR A 688 -26.00 36.85 19.04
N THR A 689 -25.23 36.51 20.06
CA THR A 689 -25.12 37.29 21.29
C THR A 689 -24.52 38.68 21.04
N SER A 690 -23.52 38.77 20.14
CA SER A 690 -22.98 40.08 19.73
C SER A 690 -24.01 40.96 19.02
N PHE A 691 -24.74 40.40 18.07
CA PHE A 691 -25.75 41.16 17.30
C PHE A 691 -26.88 41.72 18.18
N PHE A 692 -27.29 40.97 19.22
CA PHE A 692 -28.35 41.38 20.16
C PHE A 692 -27.83 42.07 21.43
N ALA A 693 -26.52 42.45 21.46
CA ALA A 693 -25.88 43.09 22.62
C ALA A 693 -26.07 42.31 23.95
N LEU A 694 -26.01 40.98 23.88
CA LEU A 694 -26.09 40.09 25.02
C LEU A 694 -24.71 39.80 25.62
N PRO A 695 -24.63 39.36 26.90
CA PRO A 695 -23.37 38.97 27.51
C PRO A 695 -22.64 37.87 26.70
N VAL A 696 -21.33 37.77 26.90
CA VAL A 696 -20.47 36.75 26.21
C VAL A 696 -20.95 35.33 26.55
N PRO A 697 -21.28 34.47 25.56
CA PRO A 697 -21.80 33.13 25.84
C PRO A 697 -20.73 32.15 26.26
N PHE A 698 -19.44 32.39 25.91
CA PHE A 698 -18.32 31.50 26.18
C PHE A 698 -17.09 32.30 26.58
N GLN A 699 -16.37 31.81 27.58
CA GLN A 699 -15.01 32.21 27.83
C GLN A 699 -14.07 31.48 26.86
N ALA A 700 -12.88 32.04 26.60
CA ALA A 700 -11.86 31.42 25.75
C ALA A 700 -11.48 29.99 26.22
N VAL A 701 -11.42 29.80 27.55
CA VAL A 701 -11.14 28.48 28.18
C VAL A 701 -12.19 27.42 27.83
N HIS A 702 -13.49 27.82 27.74
CA HIS A 702 -14.54 26.88 27.36
C HIS A 702 -14.34 26.32 25.95
N LEU A 703 -14.02 27.18 24.99
CA LEU A 703 -13.84 26.81 23.58
C LEU A 703 -12.59 25.97 23.36
N LEU A 704 -11.52 26.30 24.09
CA LEU A 704 -10.29 25.48 24.10
C LEU A 704 -10.53 24.10 24.71
N PHE A 705 -11.25 24.02 25.85
CA PHE A 705 -11.63 22.73 26.43
C PHE A 705 -12.40 21.88 25.43
N ILE A 706 -13.36 22.47 24.72
CA ILE A 706 -14.14 21.79 23.69
C ILE A 706 -13.23 21.30 22.56
N ASN A 707 -12.47 22.20 21.93
CA ASN A 707 -11.71 21.89 20.72
C ASN A 707 -10.57 20.87 20.96
N LEU A 708 -9.92 20.93 22.13
CA LEU A 708 -8.78 20.07 22.43
C LEU A 708 -9.14 18.78 23.14
N LEU A 709 -9.97 18.87 24.20
CA LEU A 709 -10.22 17.73 25.06
C LEU A 709 -11.44 16.92 24.60
N THR A 710 -12.56 17.58 24.31
CA THR A 710 -13.79 16.84 24.03
C THR A 710 -14.01 16.53 22.56
N ASP A 711 -13.39 17.25 21.63
CA ASP A 711 -13.57 17.00 20.20
C ASP A 711 -12.54 16.07 19.59
N SER A 712 -11.29 16.11 20.10
CA SER A 712 -10.20 15.31 19.51
C SER A 712 -10.48 13.80 19.58
N LEU A 713 -10.96 13.30 20.71
CA LEU A 713 -11.24 11.88 20.91
C LEU A 713 -12.39 11.36 20.02
N PRO A 714 -13.58 12.03 19.97
CA PRO A 714 -14.64 11.63 19.05
C PRO A 714 -14.21 11.71 17.57
N ALA A 715 -13.46 12.73 17.17
CA ALA A 715 -13.01 12.87 15.78
C ALA A 715 -12.06 11.73 15.37
N ILE A 716 -11.13 11.30 16.26
CA ILE A 716 -10.29 10.12 16.04
C ILE A 716 -11.14 8.84 16.00
N ALA A 717 -12.10 8.71 16.90
CA ALA A 717 -12.99 7.55 16.98
C ALA A 717 -13.87 7.39 15.72
N ILE A 718 -14.36 8.50 15.14
CA ILE A 718 -15.04 8.52 13.83
C ILE A 718 -14.11 8.05 12.73
N GLY A 719 -12.82 8.43 12.80
CA GLY A 719 -11.77 7.96 11.89
C GLY A 719 -11.56 6.44 11.90
N MET A 720 -11.96 5.76 12.97
CA MET A 720 -11.86 4.30 13.13
C MET A 720 -13.13 3.54 12.71
N GLU A 721 -14.11 4.19 12.09
CA GLU A 721 -15.35 3.54 11.66
C GLU A 721 -15.07 2.46 10.60
N LYS A 722 -15.78 1.33 10.70
CA LYS A 722 -15.65 0.18 9.80
C LYS A 722 -16.08 0.55 8.37
N PRO A 723 -15.54 -0.15 7.34
CA PRO A 723 -16.03 0.00 5.97
C PRO A 723 -17.53 -0.29 5.88
N ASP A 724 -18.22 0.52 5.08
CA ASP A 724 -19.58 0.25 4.66
C ASP A 724 -19.65 -1.01 3.80
N LYS A 725 -20.72 -1.79 3.93
CA LYS A 725 -20.95 -3.00 3.12
C LYS A 725 -21.00 -2.69 1.61
N ASP A 726 -21.42 -1.48 1.26
CA ASP A 726 -21.58 -1.03 -0.12
C ASP A 726 -20.40 -0.21 -0.66
N VAL A 727 -19.26 -0.17 0.04
CA VAL A 727 -18.10 0.64 -0.36
C VAL A 727 -17.56 0.25 -1.74
N LEU A 728 -17.66 -1.02 -2.12
CA LEU A 728 -17.26 -1.55 -3.43
C LEU A 728 -18.38 -1.49 -4.49
N ARG A 729 -19.55 -0.94 -4.17
CA ARG A 729 -20.62 -0.64 -5.14
C ARG A 729 -20.64 0.83 -5.57
N GLN A 730 -19.79 1.65 -4.98
CA GLN A 730 -19.67 3.07 -5.31
C GLN A 730 -18.63 3.26 -6.42
N LYS A 731 -18.90 4.19 -7.35
CA LYS A 731 -17.92 4.55 -8.38
C LYS A 731 -16.68 5.22 -7.76
N PRO A 732 -15.51 5.14 -8.41
CA PRO A 732 -14.31 5.85 -7.99
C PRO A 732 -14.58 7.36 -7.85
N ARG A 733 -13.97 7.96 -6.84
CA ARG A 733 -14.04 9.41 -6.63
C ARG A 733 -13.13 10.13 -7.62
N ASP A 734 -13.59 11.24 -8.19
CA ASP A 734 -12.72 12.12 -8.95
C ASP A 734 -11.71 12.78 -7.99
N PRO A 735 -10.39 12.63 -8.22
CA PRO A 735 -9.35 13.19 -7.37
C PRO A 735 -9.37 14.72 -7.32
N LYS A 736 -9.91 15.38 -8.35
CA LYS A 736 -10.07 16.84 -8.42
C LYS A 736 -11.19 17.35 -7.50
N THR A 737 -12.11 16.48 -7.09
CA THR A 737 -13.21 16.86 -6.19
C THR A 737 -12.69 16.98 -4.77
N GLY A 738 -12.58 18.19 -4.25
CA GLY A 738 -12.20 18.46 -2.86
C GLY A 738 -13.20 17.89 -1.84
N ILE A 739 -12.82 17.90 -0.56
CA ILE A 739 -13.71 17.47 0.54
C ILE A 739 -14.92 18.39 0.68
N LEU A 740 -14.70 19.70 0.48
CA LEU A 740 -15.70 20.75 0.68
C LEU A 740 -16.60 20.92 -0.53
N THR A 741 -17.45 19.92 -0.78
CA THR A 741 -18.51 20.01 -1.79
C THR A 741 -19.65 20.88 -1.28
N LYS A 742 -20.53 21.38 -2.20
CA LYS A 742 -21.72 22.15 -1.83
C LYS A 742 -22.59 21.41 -0.81
N ASP A 743 -22.82 20.12 -1.01
CA ASP A 743 -23.62 19.29 -0.09
C ASP A 743 -22.98 19.20 1.30
N PHE A 744 -21.64 19.05 1.34
CA PHE A 744 -20.88 19.01 2.58
C PHE A 744 -21.00 20.32 3.35
N THR A 745 -20.79 21.45 2.68
CA THR A 745 -20.87 22.76 3.32
C THR A 745 -22.29 23.07 3.78
N THR A 746 -23.31 22.76 3.00
CA THR A 746 -24.71 22.90 3.40
C THR A 746 -25.02 22.08 4.65
N LEU A 747 -24.59 20.81 4.69
CA LEU A 747 -24.80 19.95 5.86
C LEU A 747 -24.09 20.47 7.10
N MET A 748 -22.85 20.94 6.95
CA MET A 748 -22.05 21.56 8.00
C MET A 748 -22.78 22.78 8.61
N PHE A 749 -23.28 23.68 7.77
CA PHE A 749 -24.00 24.87 8.22
C PHE A 749 -25.32 24.51 8.91
N LEU A 750 -26.12 23.59 8.36
CA LEU A 750 -27.41 23.20 8.95
C LEU A 750 -27.24 22.53 10.31
N GLN A 751 -26.28 21.62 10.42
CA GLN A 751 -26.00 20.92 11.69
C GLN A 751 -25.40 21.87 12.72
N GLY A 752 -24.51 22.79 12.31
CA GLY A 752 -23.95 23.81 13.17
C GLY A 752 -25.03 24.80 13.66
N ALA A 753 -25.95 25.22 12.78
CA ALA A 753 -27.04 26.10 13.15
C ALA A 753 -28.01 25.43 14.15
N LEU A 754 -28.30 24.15 13.98
CA LEU A 754 -29.15 23.38 14.88
C LEU A 754 -28.55 23.29 16.30
N ILE A 755 -27.25 22.94 16.38
CA ILE A 755 -26.52 22.87 17.66
C ILE A 755 -26.41 24.28 18.29
N GLY A 756 -26.10 25.31 17.49
CA GLY A 756 -26.06 26.70 17.93
C GLY A 756 -27.39 27.20 18.51
N ALA A 757 -28.49 26.83 17.85
CA ALA A 757 -29.84 27.24 18.32
C ALA A 757 -30.17 26.67 19.72
N VAL A 758 -29.93 25.37 19.97
CA VAL A 758 -30.17 24.78 21.31
C VAL A 758 -29.23 25.37 22.37
N THR A 759 -28.00 25.72 21.97
CA THR A 759 -27.04 26.40 22.84
C THR A 759 -27.52 27.79 23.23
N ILE A 760 -28.07 28.55 22.29
CA ILE A 760 -28.67 29.88 22.55
C ILE A 760 -29.88 29.75 23.46
N ILE A 761 -30.76 28.75 23.28
CA ILE A 761 -31.88 28.48 24.16
C ILE A 761 -31.40 28.22 25.60
N ALA A 762 -30.37 27.37 25.77
CA ALA A 762 -29.77 27.12 27.08
C ALA A 762 -29.20 28.41 27.71
N PHE A 763 -28.55 29.25 26.92
CA PHE A 763 -28.04 30.54 27.32
C PHE A 763 -29.17 31.46 27.86
N TYR A 764 -30.31 31.56 27.14
CA TYR A 764 -31.43 32.35 27.59
C TYR A 764 -32.06 31.84 28.89
N ILE A 765 -32.12 30.51 29.10
CA ILE A 765 -32.61 29.93 30.34
C ILE A 765 -31.68 30.31 31.50
N GLY A 766 -30.37 30.25 31.30
CA GLY A 766 -29.37 30.66 32.29
C GLY A 766 -29.40 32.18 32.57
N LEU A 767 -29.66 33.00 31.54
CA LEU A 767 -29.69 34.47 31.65
C LEU A 767 -30.82 34.95 32.55
N GLN A 768 -31.87 34.16 32.78
CA GLN A 768 -32.89 34.44 33.75
C GLN A 768 -32.36 34.47 35.20
N VAL A 769 -31.20 33.85 35.45
CA VAL A 769 -30.55 33.88 36.77
C VAL A 769 -29.44 34.94 36.79
N ASN A 770 -28.41 34.78 36.00
CA ASN A 770 -27.34 35.76 35.77
C ASN A 770 -26.50 35.38 34.53
N SER A 771 -25.54 36.26 34.15
CA SER A 771 -24.68 36.05 32.97
C SER A 771 -23.69 34.89 33.13
N ALA A 772 -23.22 34.60 34.34
CA ALA A 772 -22.28 33.54 34.61
C ALA A 772 -22.95 32.15 34.50
N VAL A 773 -24.19 32.00 35.03
CA VAL A 773 -25.02 30.81 34.84
C VAL A 773 -25.36 30.60 33.36
N ALA A 774 -25.68 31.70 32.64
CA ALA A 774 -25.96 31.65 31.20
C ALA A 774 -24.77 31.10 30.40
N SER A 775 -23.57 31.64 30.68
CA SER A 775 -22.32 31.15 30.05
C SER A 775 -22.04 29.69 30.39
N THR A 776 -22.23 29.28 31.64
CA THR A 776 -22.07 27.89 32.09
C THR A 776 -23.02 26.93 31.36
N MET A 777 -24.34 27.31 31.28
CA MET A 777 -25.36 26.51 30.61
C MET A 777 -25.06 26.40 29.10
N ALA A 778 -24.64 27.48 28.45
CA ALA A 778 -24.26 27.49 27.04
C ALA A 778 -23.06 26.58 26.78
N PHE A 779 -22.01 26.71 27.59
CA PHE A 779 -20.81 25.87 27.52
C PHE A 779 -21.15 24.39 27.68
N ALA A 780 -21.87 24.01 28.73
CA ALA A 780 -22.23 22.63 29.00
C ALA A 780 -23.13 22.03 27.92
N THR A 781 -24.14 22.81 27.41
CA THR A 781 -25.02 22.38 26.32
C THR A 781 -24.25 22.20 25.02
N LEU A 782 -23.41 23.15 24.62
CA LEU A 782 -22.59 23.05 23.42
C LEU A 782 -21.67 21.82 23.47
N THR A 783 -20.96 21.62 24.57
CA THR A 783 -20.06 20.49 24.78
C THR A 783 -20.80 19.16 24.66
N LEU A 784 -21.89 19.00 25.38
CA LEU A 784 -22.65 17.74 25.42
C LEU A 784 -23.36 17.49 24.05
N ALA A 785 -23.88 18.51 23.40
CA ALA A 785 -24.48 18.39 22.08
C ALA A 785 -23.46 17.96 21.03
N ARG A 786 -22.23 18.46 21.08
CA ARG A 786 -21.12 18.03 20.20
C ARG A 786 -20.73 16.57 20.46
N LEU A 787 -20.66 16.14 21.71
CA LEU A 787 -20.40 14.74 22.05
C LEU A 787 -21.47 13.80 21.46
N PHE A 788 -22.77 14.12 21.59
CA PHE A 788 -23.85 13.40 20.93
C PHE A 788 -23.74 13.47 19.39
N HIS A 789 -23.34 14.63 18.87
CA HIS A 789 -23.18 14.84 17.43
C HIS A 789 -22.07 13.95 16.83
N GLY A 790 -21.09 13.53 17.62
CA GLY A 790 -20.09 12.52 17.21
C GLY A 790 -20.73 11.25 16.66
N PHE A 791 -21.83 10.78 17.26
CA PHE A 791 -22.57 9.64 16.72
C PHE A 791 -23.29 9.94 15.41
N ASN A 792 -23.72 11.19 15.19
CA ASN A 792 -24.34 11.60 13.93
C ASN A 792 -23.34 11.61 12.76
N CYS A 793 -22.06 11.86 13.04
CA CYS A 793 -21.02 11.97 12.02
C CYS A 793 -20.32 10.63 11.69
N ARG A 794 -20.72 9.51 12.32
CA ARG A 794 -20.12 8.19 12.03
C ARG A 794 -20.36 7.71 10.59
N GLY A 795 -21.50 8.01 10.00
CA GLY A 795 -21.86 7.59 8.64
C GLY A 795 -23.07 8.38 8.10
N ARG A 796 -23.47 8.06 6.89
CA ARG A 796 -24.69 8.57 6.26
C ARG A 796 -25.94 7.87 6.78
N GLU A 797 -25.80 6.62 7.16
CA GLU A 797 -26.82 5.76 7.70
C GLU A 797 -27.25 6.23 9.11
N SER A 798 -28.43 5.83 9.54
CA SER A 798 -28.88 6.07 10.91
C SER A 798 -28.08 5.24 11.92
N ILE A 799 -28.03 5.68 13.17
CA ILE A 799 -27.35 4.94 14.24
C ILE A 799 -28.00 3.57 14.49
N PHE A 800 -29.28 3.43 14.14
CA PHE A 800 -30.02 2.16 14.22
C PHE A 800 -29.54 1.16 13.17
N GLU A 801 -29.16 1.63 11.98
CA GLU A 801 -28.60 0.79 10.91
C GLU A 801 -27.12 0.48 11.15
N LEU A 802 -26.31 1.45 11.61
CA LEU A 802 -24.89 1.28 11.93
C LEU A 802 -24.67 0.44 13.20
N GLY A 803 -25.58 0.52 14.16
CA GLY A 803 -25.44 -0.01 15.52
C GLY A 803 -24.62 0.91 16.44
N LEU A 804 -25.16 1.20 17.64
CA LEU A 804 -24.52 2.08 18.60
C LEU A 804 -23.12 1.58 19.01
N PHE A 805 -23.01 0.29 19.31
CA PHE A 805 -21.79 -0.36 19.80
C PHE A 805 -20.88 -0.93 18.71
N SER A 806 -21.21 -0.76 17.42
CA SER A 806 -20.36 -1.25 16.31
C SER A 806 -18.99 -0.59 16.28
N ASN A 807 -18.87 0.66 16.80
CA ASN A 807 -17.64 1.37 17.05
C ASN A 807 -17.49 1.67 18.52
N ILE A 808 -16.81 0.80 19.25
CA ILE A 808 -16.59 0.92 20.70
C ILE A 808 -15.77 2.17 21.05
N TYR A 809 -14.88 2.61 20.14
CA TYR A 809 -14.06 3.81 20.34
C TYR A 809 -14.91 5.08 20.40
N SER A 810 -15.99 5.16 19.59
CA SER A 810 -16.93 6.28 19.65
C SER A 810 -17.70 6.31 20.96
N VAL A 811 -18.08 5.15 21.50
CA VAL A 811 -18.74 5.05 22.81
C VAL A 811 -17.78 5.44 23.93
N GLY A 812 -16.53 4.96 23.86
CA GLY A 812 -15.48 5.31 24.82
C GLY A 812 -15.15 6.81 24.79
N ALA A 813 -15.01 7.41 23.61
CA ALA A 813 -14.75 8.85 23.45
C ALA A 813 -15.90 9.69 24.03
N PHE A 814 -17.16 9.30 23.79
CA PHE A 814 -18.34 9.93 24.39
C PHE A 814 -18.32 9.87 25.92
N ALA A 815 -18.08 8.67 26.49
CA ALA A 815 -18.04 8.47 27.92
C ALA A 815 -16.93 9.32 28.59
N VAL A 816 -15.72 9.34 28.02
CA VAL A 816 -14.62 10.17 28.51
C VAL A 816 -14.96 11.66 28.39
N GLY A 817 -15.57 12.10 27.28
CA GLY A 817 -15.98 13.49 27.10
C GLY A 817 -17.04 13.93 28.13
N VAL A 818 -18.02 13.09 28.43
CA VAL A 818 -19.02 13.34 29.47
C VAL A 818 -18.39 13.41 30.86
N LEU A 819 -17.45 12.50 31.16
CA LEU A 819 -16.73 12.52 32.44
C LEU A 819 -15.89 13.79 32.61
N LEU A 820 -15.20 14.24 31.55
CA LEU A 820 -14.43 15.48 31.56
C LEU A 820 -15.33 16.70 31.77
N LEU A 821 -16.49 16.75 31.10
CA LEU A 821 -17.46 17.83 31.30
C LEU A 821 -18.01 17.81 32.73
N ALA A 822 -18.38 16.63 33.24
CA ALA A 822 -18.85 16.49 34.63
C ALA A 822 -17.77 16.91 35.65
N PHE A 823 -16.51 16.58 35.38
CA PHE A 823 -15.38 16.99 36.20
C PHE A 823 -15.25 18.51 36.29
N VAL A 824 -15.38 19.22 35.17
CA VAL A 824 -15.34 20.69 35.14
C VAL A 824 -16.55 21.31 35.86
N LEU A 825 -17.73 20.76 35.67
CA LEU A 825 -18.98 21.38 36.24
C LEU A 825 -19.17 21.10 37.72
N PHE A 826 -18.77 19.92 38.24
CA PHE A 826 -19.14 19.48 39.56
C PHE A 826 -17.97 19.46 40.59
N VAL A 827 -16.71 19.55 40.12
CA VAL A 827 -15.56 19.56 41.02
C VAL A 827 -15.27 21.02 41.44
N PRO A 828 -15.37 21.38 42.72
CA PRO A 828 -15.27 22.78 43.19
C PRO A 828 -13.95 23.46 42.82
N PHE A 829 -12.84 22.72 42.78
CA PHE A 829 -11.54 23.25 42.38
C PHE A 829 -11.49 23.68 40.88
N MET A 830 -12.25 22.99 40.04
CA MET A 830 -12.29 23.27 38.57
C MET A 830 -13.18 24.45 38.22
N GLN A 831 -14.22 24.72 39.02
CA GLN A 831 -15.22 25.76 38.73
C GLN A 831 -14.61 27.15 38.49
N PRO A 832 -13.73 27.66 39.39
CA PRO A 832 -13.10 28.98 39.15
C PRO A 832 -12.14 28.96 37.94
N LEU A 833 -11.42 27.85 37.74
CA LEU A 833 -10.50 27.70 36.59
C LEU A 833 -11.20 27.82 35.24
N PHE A 834 -12.42 27.32 35.15
CA PHE A 834 -13.24 27.36 33.95
C PHE A 834 -14.30 28.46 33.97
N SER A 835 -14.32 29.30 35.02
CA SER A 835 -15.33 30.35 35.17
C SER A 835 -16.77 29.81 35.05
N VAL A 836 -17.03 28.64 35.65
CA VAL A 836 -18.35 28.00 35.64
C VAL A 836 -19.02 28.13 37.02
N GLU A 837 -20.34 28.31 37.01
CA GLU A 837 -21.16 28.42 38.20
C GLU A 837 -21.83 27.10 38.58
N VAL A 838 -22.20 26.98 39.84
CA VAL A 838 -22.95 25.83 40.35
C VAL A 838 -24.35 25.80 39.75
N LEU A 839 -24.69 24.68 39.10
CA LEU A 839 -26.00 24.50 38.47
C LEU A 839 -26.98 23.73 39.33
N THR A 840 -28.23 24.08 39.29
CA THR A 840 -29.33 23.32 39.91
C THR A 840 -29.64 22.04 39.12
N GLY A 841 -30.22 21.02 39.76
CA GLY A 841 -30.61 19.78 39.10
C GLY A 841 -31.52 19.96 37.88
N ALA A 842 -32.41 20.95 37.94
CA ALA A 842 -33.28 21.32 36.83
C ALA A 842 -32.52 21.87 35.63
N GLN A 843 -31.52 22.73 35.86
CA GLN A 843 -30.64 23.28 34.82
C GLN A 843 -29.82 22.19 34.14
N VAL A 844 -29.27 21.24 34.92
CA VAL A 844 -28.56 20.07 34.38
C VAL A 844 -29.48 19.20 33.53
N GLY A 845 -30.76 19.04 33.98
CA GLY A 845 -31.79 18.33 33.20
C GLY A 845 -32.07 19.00 31.85
N PHE A 846 -32.22 20.35 31.87
CA PHE A 846 -32.40 21.13 30.61
C PHE A 846 -31.19 21.04 29.68
N ILE A 847 -29.97 21.08 30.19
CA ILE A 847 -28.73 20.91 29.42
C ILE A 847 -28.78 19.55 28.72
N GLY A 848 -29.07 18.47 29.46
CA GLY A 848 -29.15 17.13 28.89
C GLY A 848 -30.18 16.98 27.78
N LEU A 849 -31.41 17.55 28.04
CA LEU A 849 -32.50 17.52 27.07
C LEU A 849 -32.15 18.30 25.80
N LEU A 850 -31.70 19.54 25.93
CA LEU A 850 -31.39 20.42 24.81
C LEU A 850 -30.20 19.88 24.01
N ALA A 851 -29.19 19.33 24.64
CA ALA A 851 -28.03 18.73 23.96
C ALA A 851 -28.40 17.49 23.13
N PHE A 852 -29.44 16.75 23.52
CA PHE A 852 -29.88 15.55 22.82
C PHE A 852 -30.78 15.85 21.61
N VAL A 853 -31.54 16.93 21.63
CA VAL A 853 -32.52 17.34 20.58
C VAL A 853 -31.88 17.35 19.17
N PRO A 854 -30.72 17.99 18.90
CA PRO A 854 -30.13 18.02 17.58
C PRO A 854 -29.86 16.59 17.04
N THR A 855 -29.44 15.69 17.89
CA THR A 855 -29.19 14.30 17.52
C THR A 855 -30.45 13.58 17.08
N VAL A 856 -31.54 13.75 17.82
CA VAL A 856 -32.84 13.16 17.44
C VAL A 856 -33.31 13.69 16.07
N ILE A 857 -33.23 15.00 15.84
CA ILE A 857 -33.63 15.61 14.56
C ILE A 857 -32.78 15.08 13.41
N ILE A 858 -31.45 15.02 13.57
CA ILE A 858 -30.54 14.54 12.55
C ILE A 858 -30.77 13.05 12.26
N GLN A 859 -31.02 12.24 13.29
CA GLN A 859 -31.29 10.81 13.11
C GLN A 859 -32.61 10.55 12.39
N ILE A 860 -33.68 11.30 12.72
CA ILE A 860 -34.97 11.23 12.01
C ILE A 860 -34.77 11.60 10.53
N ALA A 861 -34.05 12.68 10.24
CA ALA A 861 -33.74 13.08 8.86
C ALA A 861 -32.99 12.01 8.08
N LYS A 862 -32.03 11.30 8.71
CA LYS A 862 -31.29 10.18 8.12
C LYS A 862 -32.18 8.98 7.81
N VAL A 863 -33.09 8.62 8.74
CA VAL A 863 -34.03 7.52 8.53
C VAL A 863 -34.96 7.82 7.35
N ILE A 864 -35.53 9.05 7.30
CA ILE A 864 -36.38 9.49 6.19
C ILE A 864 -35.62 9.42 4.86
N TYR A 865 -34.37 9.93 4.81
CA TYR A 865 -33.54 9.90 3.62
C TYR A 865 -33.22 8.47 3.16
N SER A 866 -32.91 7.56 4.09
CA SER A 866 -32.65 6.14 3.82
C SER A 866 -33.89 5.46 3.21
N GLN A 867 -35.09 5.74 3.71
CA GLN A 867 -36.33 5.19 3.16
C GLN A 867 -36.62 5.69 1.75
N ILE A 868 -36.48 7.00 1.50
CA ILE A 868 -36.67 7.58 0.15
C ILE A 868 -35.71 6.98 -0.87
N LYS A 869 -34.47 6.69 -0.47
CA LYS A 869 -33.47 6.06 -1.35
C LYS A 869 -33.77 4.59 -1.65
N LYS A 870 -34.38 3.86 -0.72
CA LYS A 870 -34.78 2.45 -0.93
C LYS A 870 -35.99 2.31 -1.84
N THR A 871 -36.79 3.37 -1.97
CA THR A 871 -38.02 3.39 -2.79
C THR A 871 -37.73 3.85 -4.24
N LYS A 872 -36.62 4.51 -4.48
CA LYS A 872 -36.08 4.83 -5.82
C LYS A 872 -35.07 3.77 -6.29
#